data_0a5ff645a62ebfebaea7ee84d1bcc2fe
#
_entry.id   0a5ff645a62ebfebaea7ee84d1bcc2fe
#
_cell.length_a   1.000
_cell.length_b   1.000
_cell.length_c   1.000
_cell.angle_alpha   90.00
_cell.angle_beta   90.00
_cell.angle_gamma   90.00
#
_symmetry.space_group_name_H-M   'P 1'
#
loop_
_entity.id
_entity.type
_entity.pdbx_description
1 polymer ?
#
loop_
_entity_poly.entity_id
_entity_poly.type
_entity_poly.pdbx_seq_one_letter_code
_entity_poly.pdbx_strand_id
1 'polypeptide(L)'
;LVSGIGIGIFSHHLLKYWRERDLAAIFGFGLSMVALVGRLIPPELRKTAINVGVEISSSQDSPWALLSLTWFPYLIFMVVITDWIYHRPQRKVAHFGDFLSLLFATFLTCLSLSNPALRSLNLLASTITLAVVISRRQPLKPIVVLATHILGLVTFANLVYWQFPNLALDDWAIILLILMVGEFLLFTVNSPGANIIRKDALDLGILLSGISYILFLTNFEFSTPHSSIMAWLITPLGLTYVATQTRESQQKKAVIISIIACGLVQVLNLFNPQINLWSLGLTTVFMVVNTQIIKTLFSSVFTVGLGLAFLFLSVKDLVTVEGWLIFLSLTIAGLWVLRFMLFRYGVTESNIVRLYQRAFDGWAITLLGFELSIITLNSFGVLLYKIPRDFTLISTLIILIAALSFRGFDLANPRKIAKSGFSPWILYSLAWAIELLIIERLISSNQSLVSFAVANIILGLTTQLFGDWWQRHYQIEKLPNPWQIIPIIYGILAIIFRVQTSANWTGLISLAFALILIGIGRRNIEAKPLVYLGLMGISVSTYEILLYQINAQPLTEQWIAFATLGTSLMYGYRILSPWLIAYLQIPEPEITIIAHLHWFISSILLGLVISSPINSQLLLTIGTSLLLIRYALFQGRYNSYLYTAETWVYVGLIQTTGLVIYLQNLLDISNFLIPWSGSLVSILSYFFYILPWNIWGWPVRPWKRAAIILPVITVISSHFILQPEQQLTWYLSAIFGTLFYIILAKFTQNIRLTYLSLTLISFTFYNWLGSTDDIFIFTLPISCSLLYFSQVEPSLKLEQNRDLRHGLRVLGTGILCGTSLGNFQGTGILAGILSLATIFVGLGLKIRAFLYIGTAIFLINIVNQLIILNSIYSFIKWIIVFILGVILIWIAANFETRREQLITLWNNWVAELQTWE
;
A
#
# COMPACT_ATOMS: atom_id res chain seq x y z
N LEU A 1 52.35 54.99 -18.12
CA LEU A 1 53.69 54.78 -17.58
C LEU A 1 53.63 53.83 -16.38
N VAL A 2 52.80 54.03 -15.36
CA VAL A 2 52.66 53.17 -14.17
C VAL A 2 52.28 51.72 -14.53
N SER A 3 51.29 51.53 -15.40
CA SER A 3 50.87 50.17 -15.83
C SER A 3 51.97 49.45 -16.63
N GLY A 4 52.72 50.19 -17.48
CA GLY A 4 53.86 49.66 -18.23
C GLY A 4 55.03 49.24 -17.34
N ILE A 5 55.38 50.08 -16.35
CA ILE A 5 56.42 49.77 -15.34
C ILE A 5 55.99 48.57 -14.47
N GLY A 6 54.70 48.51 -14.10
CA GLY A 6 54.13 47.40 -13.36
C GLY A 6 54.25 46.08 -14.14
N ILE A 7 53.88 46.06 -15.43
CA ILE A 7 54.03 44.90 -16.31
C ILE A 7 55.51 44.47 -16.38
N GLY A 8 56.48 45.45 -16.53
CA GLY A 8 57.91 45.14 -16.57
C GLY A 8 58.41 44.50 -15.29
N ILE A 9 58.06 45.05 -14.12
CA ILE A 9 58.46 44.52 -12.81
C ILE A 9 57.89 43.12 -12.61
N PHE A 10 56.59 42.93 -12.79
CA PHE A 10 55.95 41.62 -12.57
C PHE A 10 56.36 40.59 -13.63
N SER A 11 56.68 40.99 -14.87
CA SER A 11 57.26 40.11 -15.87
C SER A 11 58.62 39.61 -15.47
N HIS A 12 59.48 40.49 -14.92
CA HIS A 12 60.78 40.12 -14.40
C HIS A 12 60.62 39.16 -13.20
N HIS A 13 59.72 39.43 -12.26
CA HIS A 13 59.41 38.57 -11.13
C HIS A 13 58.84 37.23 -11.60
N LEU A 14 57.95 37.20 -12.55
CA LEU A 14 57.38 35.98 -13.10
C LEU A 14 58.45 35.09 -13.71
N LEU A 15 59.36 35.64 -14.50
CA LEU A 15 60.46 34.91 -15.11
C LEU A 15 61.45 34.36 -14.08
N LYS A 16 61.59 35.00 -12.91
CA LYS A 16 62.51 34.57 -11.84
C LYS A 16 61.88 33.56 -10.86
N TYR A 17 60.61 33.76 -10.47
CA TYR A 17 59.98 33.03 -9.36
C TYR A 17 58.79 32.19 -9.76
N TRP A 18 58.21 32.36 -10.97
CA TRP A 18 57.07 31.61 -11.52
C TRP A 18 55.86 31.56 -10.57
N ARG A 19 55.44 32.67 -10.02
CA ARG A 19 54.32 32.76 -9.07
C ARG A 19 53.04 33.14 -9.80
N GLU A 20 51.95 32.50 -9.40
CA GLU A 20 50.60 32.74 -9.94
C GLU A 20 50.16 34.21 -9.77
N ARG A 21 50.51 34.83 -8.64
CA ARG A 21 50.19 36.25 -8.33
C ARG A 21 50.83 37.21 -9.30
N ASP A 22 52.03 36.94 -9.76
CA ASP A 22 52.74 37.78 -10.69
C ASP A 22 52.09 37.75 -12.08
N LEU A 23 51.62 36.57 -12.50
CA LEU A 23 50.83 36.42 -13.73
C LEU A 23 49.49 37.16 -13.65
N ALA A 24 48.76 37.05 -12.51
CA ALA A 24 47.54 37.78 -12.30
C ALA A 24 47.75 39.31 -12.35
N ALA A 25 48.88 39.79 -11.75
CA ALA A 25 49.24 41.20 -11.79
C ALA A 25 49.57 41.70 -13.22
N ILE A 26 50.31 40.88 -14.00
CA ILE A 26 50.58 41.16 -15.42
C ILE A 26 49.26 41.29 -16.21
N PHE A 27 48.34 40.37 -16.01
CA PHE A 27 47.04 40.42 -16.67
C PHE A 27 46.19 41.59 -16.20
N GLY A 28 46.19 41.94 -14.90
CA GLY A 28 45.47 43.07 -14.37
C GLY A 28 46.01 44.42 -14.87
N PHE A 29 47.34 44.58 -14.87
CA PHE A 29 47.99 45.80 -15.42
C PHE A 29 47.86 45.87 -16.94
N GLY A 30 47.92 44.74 -17.66
CA GLY A 30 47.68 44.68 -19.08
C GLY A 30 46.27 45.13 -19.43
N LEU A 31 45.26 44.69 -18.71
CA LEU A 31 43.88 45.12 -18.88
C LEU A 31 43.73 46.64 -18.64
N SER A 32 44.37 47.15 -17.56
CA SER A 32 44.37 48.59 -17.30
C SER A 32 45.09 49.39 -18.42
N MET A 33 46.15 48.85 -19.01
CA MET A 33 46.88 49.45 -20.11
C MET A 33 46.03 49.52 -21.38
N VAL A 34 45.32 48.43 -21.74
CA VAL A 34 44.39 48.39 -22.88
C VAL A 34 43.28 49.45 -22.70
N ALA A 35 42.70 49.55 -21.48
CA ALA A 35 41.70 50.56 -21.16
C ALA A 35 42.25 51.99 -21.28
N LEU A 36 43.51 52.23 -20.88
CA LEU A 36 44.16 53.52 -21.00
C LEU A 36 44.51 53.85 -22.45
N VAL A 37 45.03 52.95 -23.23
CA VAL A 37 45.26 53.12 -24.67
C VAL A 37 43.98 53.50 -25.40
N GLY A 38 42.85 52.84 -25.07
CA GLY A 38 41.52 53.17 -25.59
C GLY A 38 41.07 54.60 -25.24
N ARG A 39 41.58 55.16 -24.11
CA ARG A 39 41.34 56.58 -23.74
C ARG A 39 42.27 57.59 -24.46
N LEU A 40 43.45 57.16 -24.88
CA LEU A 40 44.38 57.97 -25.66
C LEU A 40 43.96 58.19 -27.10
N ILE A 41 43.05 57.35 -27.61
CA ILE A 41 42.48 57.56 -28.96
C ILE A 41 41.67 58.87 -28.95
N PRO A 42 41.90 59.75 -29.93
CA PRO A 42 41.17 61.04 -30.04
C PRO A 42 39.65 60.82 -30.02
N PRO A 43 38.89 61.62 -29.26
CA PRO A 43 37.45 61.42 -29.03
C PRO A 43 36.65 61.30 -30.32
N GLU A 44 37.05 62.06 -31.37
CA GLU A 44 36.43 62.01 -32.71
C GLU A 44 36.58 60.64 -33.40
N LEU A 45 37.82 60.11 -33.45
CA LEU A 45 38.10 58.82 -33.99
C LEU A 45 37.43 57.70 -33.21
N ARG A 46 37.37 57.81 -31.88
CA ARG A 46 36.71 56.82 -31.05
C ARG A 46 35.19 56.81 -31.24
N LYS A 47 34.55 57.99 -31.34
CA LYS A 47 33.11 58.08 -31.68
C LYS A 47 32.83 57.51 -33.04
N THR A 48 33.64 57.85 -34.09
CA THR A 48 33.51 57.34 -35.41
C THR A 48 33.66 55.82 -35.45
N ALA A 49 34.66 55.27 -34.74
CA ALA A 49 34.86 53.82 -34.67
C ALA A 49 33.71 53.13 -33.92
N ILE A 50 33.18 53.73 -32.83
CA ILE A 50 32.02 53.20 -32.16
C ILE A 50 30.77 53.24 -33.03
N ASN A 51 30.52 54.36 -33.70
CA ASN A 51 29.36 54.51 -34.59
C ASN A 51 29.42 53.53 -35.77
N VAL A 52 30.56 53.35 -36.42
CA VAL A 52 30.74 52.35 -37.44
C VAL A 52 30.55 50.93 -36.89
N GLY A 53 31.06 50.63 -35.68
CA GLY A 53 30.89 49.36 -35.04
C GLY A 53 29.41 49.08 -34.68
N VAL A 54 28.68 50.06 -34.18
CA VAL A 54 27.25 50.03 -33.86
C VAL A 54 26.43 49.79 -35.16
N GLU A 55 26.77 50.51 -36.24
CA GLU A 55 26.09 50.38 -37.53
C GLU A 55 26.28 48.99 -38.15
N ILE A 56 27.51 48.46 -38.20
CA ILE A 56 27.83 47.15 -38.71
C ILE A 56 27.20 46.03 -37.91
N SER A 57 27.19 46.17 -36.57
CA SER A 57 26.68 45.16 -35.67
C SER A 57 25.19 45.31 -35.34
N SER A 58 24.55 46.39 -35.85
CA SER A 58 23.16 46.73 -35.52
C SER A 58 22.93 46.79 -33.99
N SER A 59 23.92 47.29 -33.22
CA SER A 59 23.92 47.30 -31.75
C SER A 59 23.49 48.64 -31.15
N GLN A 60 22.53 49.33 -31.76
CA GLN A 60 22.07 50.67 -31.33
C GLN A 60 21.54 50.65 -29.89
N ASP A 61 20.81 49.57 -29.49
CA ASP A 61 20.23 49.41 -28.15
C ASP A 61 21.26 49.00 -27.07
N SER A 62 22.42 48.48 -27.47
CA SER A 62 23.44 47.98 -26.55
C SER A 62 24.86 48.23 -27.06
N PRO A 63 25.29 49.51 -27.15
CA PRO A 63 26.63 49.86 -27.66
C PRO A 63 27.79 49.28 -26.84
N TRP A 64 27.54 49.02 -25.55
CA TRP A 64 28.52 48.41 -24.63
C TRP A 64 28.89 46.99 -25.00
N ALA A 65 28.03 46.27 -25.72
CA ALA A 65 28.33 44.94 -26.20
C ALA A 65 29.51 44.86 -27.15
N LEU A 66 29.84 45.97 -27.84
CA LEU A 66 31.06 46.10 -28.70
C LEU A 66 32.35 45.85 -27.91
N LEU A 67 32.33 46.07 -26.57
CA LEU A 67 33.49 45.80 -25.72
C LEU A 67 33.88 44.31 -25.79
N SER A 68 32.95 43.41 -26.02
CA SER A 68 33.23 42.00 -26.14
C SER A 68 34.18 41.65 -27.27
N LEU A 69 34.06 42.34 -28.41
CA LEU A 69 34.92 42.15 -29.56
C LEU A 69 36.19 43.00 -29.49
N THR A 70 36.11 44.26 -29.00
CA THR A 70 37.26 45.15 -28.89
C THR A 70 38.28 44.69 -27.86
N TRP A 71 37.85 43.98 -26.83
CA TRP A 71 38.75 43.43 -25.83
C TRP A 71 39.17 41.97 -26.12
N PHE A 72 38.65 41.37 -27.16
CA PHE A 72 38.99 40.03 -27.57
C PHE A 72 40.48 39.84 -27.93
N PRO A 73 41.16 40.78 -28.65
CA PRO A 73 42.59 40.68 -28.89
C PRO A 73 43.41 40.59 -27.61
N TYR A 74 42.95 41.22 -26.51
CA TYR A 74 43.62 41.08 -25.23
C TYR A 74 43.44 39.69 -24.65
N LEU A 75 42.29 39.06 -24.80
CA LEU A 75 42.07 37.66 -24.46
C LEU A 75 43.04 36.75 -25.23
N ILE A 76 43.17 36.95 -26.53
CA ILE A 76 44.14 36.18 -27.37
C ILE A 76 45.56 36.35 -26.80
N PHE A 77 45.94 37.60 -26.42
CA PHE A 77 47.23 37.85 -25.82
C PHE A 77 47.43 37.09 -24.50
N MET A 78 46.43 37.07 -23.61
CA MET A 78 46.44 36.28 -22.38
C MET A 78 46.65 34.78 -22.69
N VAL A 79 45.91 34.25 -23.68
CA VAL A 79 46.02 32.86 -24.09
C VAL A 79 47.42 32.55 -24.68
N VAL A 80 47.99 33.44 -25.50
CA VAL A 80 49.32 33.25 -26.09
C VAL A 80 50.40 33.24 -25.00
N ILE A 81 50.34 34.12 -24.00
CA ILE A 81 51.28 34.13 -22.89
C ILE A 81 51.14 32.81 -22.11
N THR A 82 49.90 32.40 -21.82
CA THR A 82 49.63 31.17 -21.10
C THR A 82 50.12 29.94 -21.88
N ASP A 83 49.96 29.96 -23.22
CA ASP A 83 50.46 28.90 -24.09
C ASP A 83 51.97 28.82 -24.10
N TRP A 84 52.63 29.98 -24.12
CA TRP A 84 54.09 30.08 -23.99
C TRP A 84 54.58 29.54 -22.63
N ILE A 85 53.91 29.86 -21.53
CA ILE A 85 54.23 29.31 -20.19
C ILE A 85 54.00 27.79 -20.13
N TYR A 86 52.95 27.29 -20.82
CA TYR A 86 52.61 25.84 -20.85
C TYR A 86 53.71 25.01 -21.43
N HIS A 87 54.47 25.53 -22.43
CA HIS A 87 55.65 24.83 -23.03
C HIS A 87 56.89 24.93 -22.14
N ARG A 88 56.83 25.58 -21.00
CA ARG A 88 57.85 25.62 -19.94
C ARG A 88 57.52 24.60 -18.84
N PRO A 89 58.52 24.22 -17.99
CA PRO A 89 58.26 23.24 -16.92
C PRO A 89 57.30 23.69 -15.80
N GLN A 90 56.69 24.87 -15.94
CA GLN A 90 55.84 25.52 -14.93
C GLN A 90 54.35 25.36 -15.18
N ARG A 91 53.86 24.11 -15.30
CA ARG A 91 52.46 23.83 -15.66
C ARG A 91 51.42 24.39 -14.70
N LYS A 92 51.74 24.55 -13.39
CA LYS A 92 50.79 25.14 -12.41
C LYS A 92 50.45 26.56 -12.76
N VAL A 93 51.44 27.39 -13.07
CA VAL A 93 51.24 28.79 -13.47
C VAL A 93 50.46 28.90 -14.77
N ALA A 94 50.73 28.00 -15.76
CA ALA A 94 49.97 27.90 -16.98
C ALA A 94 48.49 27.58 -16.74
N HIS A 95 48.17 26.60 -15.85
CA HIS A 95 46.78 26.28 -15.51
C HIS A 95 46.07 27.46 -14.82
N PHE A 96 46.75 28.21 -13.98
CA PHE A 96 46.20 29.43 -13.38
C PHE A 96 45.93 30.52 -14.45
N GLY A 97 46.83 30.68 -15.44
CA GLY A 97 46.62 31.54 -16.60
C GLY A 97 45.45 31.11 -17.46
N ASP A 98 45.27 29.79 -17.68
CA ASP A 98 44.11 29.25 -18.37
C ASP A 98 42.80 29.58 -17.63
N PHE A 99 42.79 29.47 -16.30
CA PHE A 99 41.63 29.82 -15.48
C PHE A 99 41.28 31.33 -15.63
N LEU A 100 42.28 32.22 -15.54
CA LEU A 100 42.07 33.67 -15.71
C LEU A 100 41.60 34.01 -17.14
N SER A 101 42.17 33.35 -18.15
CA SER A 101 41.75 33.54 -19.54
C SER A 101 40.33 33.05 -19.78
N LEU A 102 39.96 31.94 -19.16
CA LEU A 102 38.59 31.42 -19.22
C LEU A 102 37.60 32.34 -18.53
N LEU A 103 37.95 32.86 -17.33
CA LEU A 103 37.12 33.81 -16.58
C LEU A 103 36.91 35.11 -17.38
N PHE A 104 37.94 35.57 -18.06
CA PHE A 104 37.82 36.76 -18.91
C PHE A 104 37.04 36.46 -20.21
N ALA A 105 37.22 35.31 -20.82
CA ALA A 105 36.44 34.85 -21.96
C ALA A 105 34.94 34.75 -21.62
N THR A 106 34.58 34.16 -20.46
CA THR A 106 33.18 34.11 -20.02
C THR A 106 32.61 35.50 -19.78
N PHE A 107 33.39 36.44 -19.23
CA PHE A 107 32.96 37.81 -19.06
C PHE A 107 32.68 38.50 -20.42
N LEU A 108 33.57 38.33 -21.40
CA LEU A 108 33.35 38.87 -22.75
C LEU A 108 32.12 38.23 -23.42
N THR A 109 31.93 36.96 -23.23
CA THR A 109 30.75 36.25 -23.74
C THR A 109 29.46 36.78 -23.10
N CYS A 110 29.44 37.02 -21.79
CA CYS A 110 28.31 37.65 -21.11
C CYS A 110 28.01 39.06 -21.67
N LEU A 111 29.04 39.85 -21.96
CA LEU A 111 28.84 41.15 -22.58
C LEU A 111 28.26 41.07 -24.01
N SER A 112 28.56 39.98 -24.74
CA SER A 112 28.07 39.81 -26.11
C SER A 112 26.62 39.26 -26.17
N LEU A 113 26.03 38.81 -25.07
CA LEU A 113 24.70 38.18 -25.06
C LEU A 113 23.58 39.09 -25.56
N SER A 114 23.69 40.37 -25.35
CA SER A 114 22.66 41.36 -25.71
C SER A 114 22.49 41.58 -27.22
N ASN A 115 23.51 41.25 -28.03
CA ASN A 115 23.44 41.43 -29.49
C ASN A 115 23.83 40.15 -30.22
N PRO A 116 22.96 39.62 -31.12
CA PRO A 116 23.20 38.34 -31.83
C PRO A 116 24.42 38.35 -32.75
N ALA A 117 24.70 39.47 -33.41
CA ALA A 117 25.87 39.59 -34.29
C ALA A 117 27.18 39.53 -33.47
N LEU A 118 27.29 40.32 -32.42
CA LEU A 118 28.49 40.36 -31.58
C LEU A 118 28.68 39.09 -30.80
N ARG A 119 27.59 38.45 -30.37
CA ARG A 119 27.63 37.14 -29.74
C ARG A 119 28.17 36.07 -30.70
N SER A 120 27.68 36.07 -31.91
CA SER A 120 28.14 35.10 -32.94
C SER A 120 29.63 35.25 -33.25
N LEU A 121 30.10 36.51 -33.42
CA LEU A 121 31.52 36.82 -33.70
C LEU A 121 32.42 36.49 -32.49
N ASN A 122 31.96 36.79 -31.27
CA ASN A 122 32.70 36.46 -30.06
C ASN A 122 32.84 34.97 -29.84
N LEU A 123 31.74 34.21 -30.05
CA LEU A 123 31.76 32.74 -29.99
C LEU A 123 32.65 32.13 -31.08
N LEU A 124 32.62 32.66 -32.32
CA LEU A 124 33.49 32.24 -33.40
C LEU A 124 34.96 32.44 -33.04
N ALA A 125 35.31 33.63 -32.59
CA ALA A 125 36.68 33.96 -32.20
C ALA A 125 37.13 33.07 -31.00
N SER A 126 36.25 32.79 -30.01
CA SER A 126 36.53 31.92 -28.89
C SER A 126 36.74 30.44 -29.37
N THR A 127 35.91 29.96 -30.30
CA THR A 127 36.05 28.62 -30.86
C THR A 127 37.38 28.45 -31.61
N ILE A 128 37.72 29.42 -32.45
CA ILE A 128 39.02 29.42 -33.19
C ILE A 128 40.18 29.45 -32.18
N THR A 129 40.14 30.32 -31.15
CA THR A 129 41.17 30.42 -30.15
C THR A 129 41.40 29.11 -29.41
N LEU A 130 40.31 28.47 -28.93
CA LEU A 130 40.37 27.15 -28.29
C LEU A 130 40.86 26.06 -29.23
N ALA A 131 40.43 26.04 -30.48
CA ALA A 131 40.90 25.06 -31.49
C ALA A 131 42.42 25.19 -31.72
N VAL A 132 42.97 26.43 -31.82
CA VAL A 132 44.41 26.69 -31.92
C VAL A 132 45.14 26.22 -30.65
N VAL A 133 44.62 26.48 -29.47
CA VAL A 133 45.21 25.97 -28.23
C VAL A 133 45.25 24.45 -28.16
N ILE A 134 44.17 23.80 -28.55
CA ILE A 134 44.11 22.32 -28.62
C ILE A 134 45.13 21.78 -29.62
N SER A 135 45.28 22.36 -30.77
CA SER A 135 46.22 21.87 -31.80
C SER A 135 47.69 21.97 -31.37
N ARG A 136 48.02 22.88 -30.44
CA ARG A 136 49.38 23.11 -29.94
C ARG A 136 49.75 22.38 -28.64
N ARG A 137 48.80 21.98 -27.82
CA ARG A 137 49.05 21.36 -26.51
C ARG A 137 48.89 19.85 -26.52
N GLN A 138 49.91 19.17 -25.97
CA GLN A 138 49.85 17.71 -25.70
C GLN A 138 50.40 17.45 -24.29
N PRO A 139 49.78 16.52 -23.49
CA PRO A 139 48.62 15.70 -23.80
C PRO A 139 47.31 16.49 -23.69
N LEU A 140 46.38 16.20 -24.56
CA LEU A 140 45.07 16.88 -24.64
C LEU A 140 44.17 16.38 -23.51
N LYS A 141 43.54 17.30 -22.79
CA LYS A 141 42.50 16.97 -21.83
C LYS A 141 41.17 16.71 -22.58
N PRO A 142 40.54 15.52 -22.48
CA PRO A 142 39.33 15.21 -23.25
C PRO A 142 38.21 16.24 -23.06
N ILE A 143 38.06 16.76 -21.85
CA ILE A 143 37.01 17.75 -21.53
C ILE A 143 37.18 19.08 -22.30
N VAL A 144 38.40 19.49 -22.59
CA VAL A 144 38.68 20.74 -23.36
C VAL A 144 38.35 20.52 -24.84
N VAL A 145 38.62 19.33 -25.38
CA VAL A 145 38.26 18.97 -26.73
C VAL A 145 36.76 18.95 -26.90
N LEU A 146 36.06 18.28 -26.00
CA LEU A 146 34.60 18.23 -25.98
C LEU A 146 33.98 19.63 -25.86
N ALA A 147 34.48 20.45 -24.95
CA ALA A 147 34.01 21.84 -24.75
C ALA A 147 34.20 22.68 -26.01
N THR A 148 35.32 22.52 -26.72
CA THR A 148 35.57 23.24 -27.96
C THR A 148 34.66 22.76 -29.06
N HIS A 149 34.38 21.46 -29.16
CA HIS A 149 33.46 20.92 -30.13
C HIS A 149 32.03 21.42 -29.91
N ILE A 150 31.56 21.38 -28.64
CA ILE A 150 30.26 21.95 -28.26
C ILE A 150 30.21 23.46 -28.59
N LEU A 151 31.25 24.19 -28.23
CA LEU A 151 31.32 25.62 -28.52
C LEU A 151 31.23 25.87 -30.02
N GLY A 152 31.85 25.04 -30.88
CA GLY A 152 31.76 25.10 -32.32
C GLY A 152 30.34 24.95 -32.83
N LEU A 153 29.61 23.98 -32.31
CA LEU A 153 28.20 23.74 -32.63
C LEU A 153 27.31 24.91 -32.18
N VAL A 154 27.54 25.41 -30.99
CA VAL A 154 26.83 26.61 -30.46
C VAL A 154 27.14 27.85 -31.29
N THR A 155 28.38 28.00 -31.73
CA THR A 155 28.79 29.08 -32.63
C THR A 155 28.05 29.01 -33.94
N PHE A 156 28.01 27.85 -34.56
CA PHE A 156 27.25 27.62 -35.78
C PHE A 156 25.77 27.97 -35.62
N ALA A 157 25.15 27.50 -34.55
CA ALA A 157 23.73 27.79 -34.25
C ALA A 157 23.49 29.31 -34.07
N ASN A 158 24.42 30.05 -33.40
CA ASN A 158 24.29 31.49 -33.25
C ASN A 158 24.51 32.23 -34.56
N LEU A 159 25.43 31.77 -35.44
CA LEU A 159 25.64 32.35 -36.77
C LEU A 159 24.37 32.20 -37.63
N VAL A 160 23.75 31.03 -37.63
CA VAL A 160 22.48 30.77 -38.32
C VAL A 160 21.38 31.71 -37.75
N TYR A 161 21.26 31.80 -36.43
CA TYR A 161 20.28 32.68 -35.79
C TYR A 161 20.50 34.18 -36.14
N TRP A 162 21.75 34.62 -36.25
CA TRP A 162 22.05 35.99 -36.66
C TRP A 162 21.65 36.23 -38.10
N GLN A 163 21.95 35.28 -39.00
CA GLN A 163 21.65 35.42 -40.45
C GLN A 163 20.15 35.27 -40.75
N PHE A 164 19.47 34.39 -40.00
CA PHE A 164 18.06 34.04 -40.18
C PHE A 164 17.30 34.11 -38.86
N PRO A 165 16.98 35.31 -38.33
CA PRO A 165 16.40 35.48 -37.00
C PRO A 165 14.96 34.95 -36.88
N ASN A 166 14.23 34.80 -38.00
CA ASN A 166 12.82 34.44 -38.04
C ASN A 166 12.60 32.97 -38.47
N LEU A 167 13.60 32.08 -38.32
CA LEU A 167 13.45 30.68 -38.61
C LEU A 167 12.39 30.04 -37.67
N ALA A 168 11.50 29.27 -38.24
CA ALA A 168 10.55 28.47 -37.47
C ALA A 168 11.28 27.39 -36.67
N LEU A 169 10.66 26.90 -35.57
CA LEU A 169 11.26 25.84 -34.78
C LEU A 169 11.49 24.54 -35.55
N ASP A 170 10.62 24.25 -36.52
CA ASP A 170 10.77 23.12 -37.42
C ASP A 170 12.02 23.22 -38.34
N ASP A 171 12.31 24.43 -38.82
CA ASP A 171 13.52 24.65 -39.63
C ASP A 171 14.78 24.47 -38.75
N TRP A 172 14.76 24.93 -37.52
CA TRP A 172 15.81 24.68 -36.53
C TRP A 172 16.01 23.19 -36.30
N ALA A 173 14.91 22.45 -36.14
CA ALA A 173 14.97 20.99 -35.95
C ALA A 173 15.64 20.30 -37.16
N ILE A 174 15.33 20.71 -38.39
CA ILE A 174 15.94 20.19 -39.59
C ILE A 174 17.44 20.53 -39.66
N ILE A 175 17.83 21.76 -39.34
CA ILE A 175 19.23 22.17 -39.27
C ILE A 175 20.02 21.30 -38.27
N LEU A 176 19.45 21.03 -37.11
CA LEU A 176 20.07 20.16 -36.13
C LEU A 176 20.19 18.71 -36.59
N LEU A 177 19.23 18.20 -37.39
CA LEU A 177 19.34 16.88 -38.03
C LEU A 177 20.44 16.83 -39.07
N ILE A 178 20.63 17.92 -39.86
CA ILE A 178 21.74 18.01 -40.81
C ILE A 178 23.09 18.01 -40.09
N LEU A 179 23.21 18.77 -39.00
CA LEU A 179 24.40 18.74 -38.14
C LEU A 179 24.63 17.35 -37.52
N MET A 180 23.59 16.71 -37.03
CA MET A 180 23.65 15.33 -36.53
C MET A 180 24.21 14.38 -37.59
N VAL A 181 23.73 14.46 -38.84
CA VAL A 181 24.25 13.63 -39.95
C VAL A 181 25.73 13.93 -40.18
N GLY A 182 26.12 15.22 -40.12
CA GLY A 182 27.53 15.63 -40.18
C GLY A 182 28.37 14.99 -39.09
N GLU A 183 27.90 15.00 -37.85
CA GLU A 183 28.57 14.37 -36.71
C GLU A 183 28.69 12.83 -36.88
N PHE A 184 27.65 12.18 -37.37
CA PHE A 184 27.68 10.74 -37.63
C PHE A 184 28.65 10.39 -38.79
N LEU A 185 28.73 11.22 -39.82
CA LEU A 185 29.73 11.06 -40.88
C LEU A 185 31.14 11.29 -40.34
N LEU A 186 31.39 12.34 -39.56
CA LEU A 186 32.68 12.57 -38.90
C LEU A 186 33.10 11.37 -38.04
N PHE A 187 32.15 10.75 -37.34
CA PHE A 187 32.42 9.57 -36.56
C PHE A 187 32.86 8.37 -37.38
N THR A 188 32.29 8.17 -38.58
CA THR A 188 32.60 7.04 -39.47
C THR A 188 33.87 7.24 -40.28
N VAL A 189 34.30 8.48 -40.61
CA VAL A 189 35.49 8.77 -41.45
C VAL A 189 36.79 8.50 -40.68
N ASN A 190 37.67 7.70 -41.26
CA ASN A 190 38.99 7.38 -40.74
C ASN A 190 40.04 8.34 -41.31
N SER A 191 40.10 9.56 -40.81
CA SER A 191 41.18 10.49 -41.14
C SER A 191 42.10 10.75 -39.92
N PRO A 192 43.42 10.83 -40.11
CA PRO A 192 44.38 11.00 -39.01
C PRO A 192 44.14 12.29 -38.20
N GLY A 193 43.64 13.36 -38.81
CA GLY A 193 43.33 14.62 -38.11
C GLY A 193 42.02 14.64 -37.35
N ALA A 194 41.05 13.78 -37.71
CA ALA A 194 39.73 13.75 -37.11
C ALA A 194 39.67 12.89 -35.84
N ASN A 195 40.68 12.08 -35.54
CA ASN A 195 40.67 11.12 -34.42
C ASN A 195 40.40 11.76 -33.05
N ILE A 196 40.73 13.02 -32.84
CA ILE A 196 40.57 13.72 -31.57
C ILE A 196 39.10 14.08 -31.35
N ILE A 197 38.43 14.62 -32.39
CA ILE A 197 37.04 15.09 -32.38
C ILE A 197 36.07 13.91 -32.56
N ARG A 198 36.48 12.90 -33.30
CA ARG A 198 35.69 11.69 -33.59
C ARG A 198 35.15 10.99 -32.36
N LYS A 199 35.87 10.97 -31.24
CA LYS A 199 35.50 10.24 -30.07
C LYS A 199 34.18 10.75 -29.47
N ASP A 200 33.92 12.03 -29.57
CA ASP A 200 32.74 12.70 -28.97
C ASP A 200 31.62 12.93 -29.98
N ALA A 201 31.92 12.80 -31.28
CA ALA A 201 30.99 13.09 -32.37
C ALA A 201 29.71 12.26 -32.33
N LEU A 202 29.81 10.96 -31.97
CA LEU A 202 28.62 10.11 -31.81
C LEU A 202 27.69 10.62 -30.71
N ASP A 203 28.25 10.98 -29.59
CA ASP A 203 27.48 11.44 -28.42
C ASP A 203 26.86 12.82 -28.69
N LEU A 204 27.57 13.71 -29.33
CA LEU A 204 27.05 14.99 -29.77
C LEU A 204 25.97 14.86 -30.84
N GLY A 205 26.15 13.98 -31.81
CA GLY A 205 25.13 13.69 -32.79
C GLY A 205 23.83 13.16 -32.16
N ILE A 206 23.93 12.27 -31.18
CA ILE A 206 22.77 11.78 -30.41
C ILE A 206 22.09 12.95 -29.64
N LEU A 207 22.86 13.82 -29.01
CA LEU A 207 22.34 14.99 -28.31
C LEU A 207 21.60 15.95 -29.27
N LEU A 208 22.19 16.24 -30.46
CA LEU A 208 21.56 17.05 -31.50
C LEU A 208 20.25 16.47 -31.97
N SER A 209 20.19 15.14 -32.16
CA SER A 209 18.94 14.46 -32.53
C SER A 209 17.86 14.60 -31.43
N GLY A 210 18.25 14.49 -30.16
CA GLY A 210 17.34 14.67 -29.05
C GLY A 210 16.75 16.08 -28.99
N ILE A 211 17.59 17.10 -29.15
CA ILE A 211 17.14 18.50 -29.22
C ILE A 211 16.21 18.72 -30.40
N SER A 212 16.57 18.19 -31.60
CA SER A 212 15.74 18.28 -32.79
C SER A 212 14.35 17.68 -32.56
N TYR A 213 14.25 16.50 -31.91
CA TYR A 213 12.97 15.90 -31.58
C TYR A 213 12.15 16.74 -30.57
N ILE A 214 12.79 17.36 -29.61
CA ILE A 214 12.09 18.26 -28.67
C ILE A 214 11.53 19.47 -29.44
N LEU A 215 12.29 20.07 -30.34
CA LEU A 215 11.85 21.21 -31.16
C LEU A 215 10.66 20.82 -32.06
N PHE A 216 10.71 19.67 -32.69
CA PHE A 216 9.56 19.19 -33.47
C PHE A 216 8.34 18.95 -32.60
N LEU A 217 8.52 18.45 -31.36
CA LEU A 217 7.43 18.20 -30.44
C LEU A 217 6.76 19.48 -29.93
N THR A 218 7.50 20.56 -29.76
CA THR A 218 6.94 21.85 -29.30
C THR A 218 6.00 22.50 -30.33
N ASN A 219 6.21 22.22 -31.61
CA ASN A 219 5.37 22.70 -32.69
C ASN A 219 4.40 21.65 -33.24
N PHE A 220 4.31 20.49 -32.59
CA PHE A 220 3.50 19.38 -33.08
C PHE A 220 2.00 19.63 -32.82
N GLU A 221 1.26 19.97 -33.87
CA GLU A 221 -0.20 20.02 -33.86
C GLU A 221 -0.76 18.65 -34.31
N PHE A 222 -1.50 17.97 -33.46
CA PHE A 222 -2.08 16.65 -33.76
C PHE A 222 -3.07 16.63 -34.91
N SER A 223 -3.55 17.80 -35.35
CA SER A 223 -4.61 17.94 -36.34
C SER A 223 -4.13 18.19 -37.78
N THR A 224 -2.86 18.57 -38.00
CA THR A 224 -2.34 18.93 -39.34
C THR A 224 -1.31 17.93 -39.83
N PRO A 225 -1.39 17.51 -41.12
CA PRO A 225 -0.37 16.64 -41.71
C PRO A 225 0.92 17.42 -41.98
N HIS A 226 1.93 17.25 -41.10
CA HIS A 226 3.23 17.88 -41.29
C HIS A 226 4.16 17.03 -42.17
N SER A 227 4.69 17.61 -43.23
CA SER A 227 5.73 16.98 -44.09
C SER A 227 7.04 16.69 -43.36
N SER A 228 7.28 17.42 -42.24
CA SER A 228 8.46 17.26 -41.38
C SER A 228 8.54 15.89 -40.67
N ILE A 229 7.44 15.15 -40.59
CA ILE A 229 7.38 13.85 -39.91
C ILE A 229 8.32 12.82 -40.55
N MET A 230 8.56 12.89 -41.85
CA MET A 230 9.56 12.04 -42.52
C MET A 230 10.99 12.33 -42.08
N ALA A 231 11.28 13.57 -41.65
CA ALA A 231 12.61 13.94 -41.17
C ALA A 231 13.01 13.17 -39.90
N TRP A 232 12.06 12.75 -39.09
CA TRP A 232 12.32 11.97 -37.88
C TRP A 232 12.95 10.60 -38.16
N LEU A 233 12.76 10.04 -39.36
CA LEU A 233 13.39 8.80 -39.78
C LEU A 233 14.89 8.94 -40.09
N ILE A 234 15.41 10.18 -40.25
CA ILE A 234 16.81 10.43 -40.50
C ILE A 234 17.68 9.97 -39.31
N THR A 235 17.23 10.17 -38.08
CA THR A 235 17.99 9.73 -36.89
C THR A 235 18.17 8.21 -36.82
N PRO A 236 17.12 7.37 -36.89
CA PRO A 236 17.32 5.91 -36.87
C PRO A 236 18.08 5.41 -38.11
N LEU A 237 17.89 6.04 -39.26
CA LEU A 237 18.66 5.74 -40.46
C LEU A 237 20.17 6.01 -40.23
N GLY A 238 20.51 7.21 -39.76
CA GLY A 238 21.91 7.60 -39.52
C GLY A 238 22.57 6.70 -38.46
N LEU A 239 21.87 6.39 -37.36
CA LEU A 239 22.37 5.49 -36.35
C LEU A 239 22.52 4.04 -36.85
N THR A 240 21.59 3.55 -37.66
CA THR A 240 21.70 2.22 -38.27
C THR A 240 22.91 2.17 -39.22
N TYR A 241 23.13 3.25 -39.99
CA TYR A 241 24.33 3.36 -40.83
C TYR A 241 25.62 3.35 -40.02
N VAL A 242 25.70 4.15 -38.95
CA VAL A 242 26.86 4.13 -38.00
C VAL A 242 27.09 2.73 -37.45
N ALA A 243 26.02 2.03 -37.06
CA ALA A 243 26.12 0.67 -36.55
C ALA A 243 26.68 -0.34 -37.56
N THR A 244 26.43 -0.15 -38.84
CA THR A 244 27.02 -1.02 -39.90
C THR A 244 28.50 -0.75 -40.12
N GLN A 245 28.99 0.48 -39.87
CA GLN A 245 30.37 0.90 -40.09
C GLN A 245 31.31 0.75 -38.88
N THR A 246 30.74 0.51 -37.69
CA THR A 246 31.50 0.49 -36.44
C THR A 246 31.63 -0.92 -35.83
N ARG A 247 32.54 -1.09 -34.85
CA ARG A 247 32.77 -2.39 -34.20
C ARG A 247 32.52 -2.35 -32.72
N GLU A 248 32.07 -3.46 -32.18
CA GLU A 248 31.87 -3.79 -30.73
C GLU A 248 31.02 -2.81 -29.90
N SER A 249 31.60 -2.08 -28.96
CA SER A 249 30.80 -1.35 -27.94
C SER A 249 30.05 -0.15 -28.56
N GLN A 250 30.65 0.56 -29.48
CA GLN A 250 30.03 1.70 -30.19
C GLN A 250 28.91 1.24 -31.12
N GLN A 251 29.10 0.10 -31.78
CA GLN A 251 28.08 -0.55 -32.59
C GLN A 251 26.81 -0.85 -31.76
N LYS A 252 26.98 -1.47 -30.58
CA LYS A 252 25.85 -1.77 -29.66
C LYS A 252 25.15 -0.50 -29.23
N LYS A 253 25.89 0.56 -28.88
CA LYS A 253 25.32 1.85 -28.45
C LYS A 253 24.48 2.46 -29.60
N ALA A 254 25.03 2.52 -30.82
CA ALA A 254 24.32 3.06 -31.97
C ALA A 254 23.04 2.27 -32.28
N VAL A 255 23.11 0.93 -32.25
CA VAL A 255 21.93 0.08 -32.47
C VAL A 255 20.84 0.29 -31.40
N ILE A 256 21.21 0.32 -30.11
CA ILE A 256 20.24 0.51 -29.05
C ILE A 256 19.51 1.84 -29.17
N ILE A 257 20.26 2.91 -29.47
CA ILE A 257 19.66 4.25 -29.64
C ILE A 257 18.83 4.30 -30.94
N SER A 258 19.27 3.64 -32.02
CA SER A 258 18.47 3.50 -33.25
C SER A 258 17.13 2.79 -32.97
N ILE A 259 17.12 1.72 -32.17
CA ILE A 259 15.90 1.02 -31.79
C ILE A 259 14.95 1.95 -30.99
N ILE A 260 15.50 2.72 -30.05
CA ILE A 260 14.72 3.71 -29.28
C ILE A 260 14.16 4.78 -30.22
N ALA A 261 14.98 5.31 -31.14
CA ALA A 261 14.55 6.30 -32.11
C ALA A 261 13.46 5.75 -33.04
N CYS A 262 13.60 4.50 -33.51
CA CYS A 262 12.56 3.81 -34.25
C CYS A 262 11.23 3.75 -33.49
N GLY A 263 11.27 3.41 -32.20
CA GLY A 263 10.08 3.38 -31.33
C GLY A 263 9.44 4.75 -31.19
N LEU A 264 10.23 5.79 -30.88
CA LEU A 264 9.76 7.15 -30.76
C LEU A 264 9.08 7.67 -32.03
N VAL A 265 9.71 7.46 -33.18
CA VAL A 265 9.14 7.86 -34.47
C VAL A 265 7.77 7.20 -34.69
N GLN A 266 7.61 5.92 -34.33
CA GLN A 266 6.33 5.26 -34.52
C GLN A 266 5.25 5.78 -33.57
N VAL A 267 5.59 6.07 -32.33
CA VAL A 267 4.65 6.68 -31.34
C VAL A 267 4.16 8.03 -31.87
N LEU A 268 5.06 8.85 -32.40
CA LEU A 268 4.72 10.17 -32.92
C LEU A 268 3.91 10.09 -34.22
N ASN A 269 4.19 9.11 -35.06
CA ASN A 269 3.45 8.88 -36.30
C ASN A 269 2.07 8.22 -36.13
N LEU A 270 1.72 7.73 -34.93
CA LEU A 270 0.39 7.15 -34.68
C LEU A 270 -0.76 8.11 -35.03
N PHE A 271 -0.52 9.41 -34.91
CA PHE A 271 -1.52 10.44 -35.13
C PHE A 271 -1.64 10.92 -36.57
N ASN A 272 -0.79 10.40 -37.49
CA ASN A 272 -0.81 10.81 -38.90
C ASN A 272 -1.02 9.60 -39.83
N PRO A 273 -2.27 9.34 -40.25
CA PRO A 273 -2.62 8.12 -40.98
C PRO A 273 -1.98 7.98 -42.36
N GLN A 274 -1.67 9.09 -43.06
CA GLN A 274 -1.12 9.04 -44.44
C GLN A 274 0.35 8.64 -44.49
N ILE A 275 1.14 9.07 -43.51
CA ILE A 275 2.59 8.82 -43.45
C ILE A 275 2.91 7.56 -42.68
N ASN A 276 1.99 7.12 -41.83
CA ASN A 276 2.22 6.02 -40.90
C ASN A 276 2.58 4.71 -41.60
N LEU A 277 1.96 4.38 -42.74
CA LEU A 277 2.25 3.15 -43.48
C LEU A 277 3.68 3.13 -44.01
N TRP A 278 4.15 4.21 -44.70
CA TRP A 278 5.51 4.30 -45.20
C TRP A 278 6.56 4.30 -44.09
N SER A 279 6.26 5.02 -43.01
CA SER A 279 7.15 5.08 -41.86
C SER A 279 7.30 3.70 -41.23
N LEU A 280 6.20 2.94 -41.04
CA LEU A 280 6.23 1.58 -40.50
C LEU A 280 7.04 0.63 -41.38
N GLY A 281 6.84 0.69 -42.69
CA GLY A 281 7.58 -0.13 -43.64
C GLY A 281 9.10 0.13 -43.56
N LEU A 282 9.53 1.39 -43.66
CA LEU A 282 10.94 1.78 -43.58
C LEU A 282 11.57 1.43 -42.21
N THR A 283 10.84 1.70 -41.11
CA THR A 283 11.33 1.37 -39.77
C THR A 283 11.47 -0.15 -39.59
N THR A 284 10.56 -0.94 -40.16
CA THR A 284 10.69 -2.40 -40.14
C THR A 284 11.96 -2.87 -40.82
N VAL A 285 12.31 -2.28 -42.00
CA VAL A 285 13.56 -2.57 -42.70
C VAL A 285 14.79 -2.20 -41.83
N PHE A 286 14.81 -1.00 -41.21
CA PHE A 286 15.90 -0.60 -40.32
C PHE A 286 16.03 -1.56 -39.13
N MET A 287 14.92 -2.01 -38.58
CA MET A 287 14.92 -2.95 -37.49
C MET A 287 15.37 -4.35 -37.84
N VAL A 288 15.11 -4.82 -39.08
CA VAL A 288 15.70 -6.08 -39.60
C VAL A 288 17.23 -5.98 -39.57
N VAL A 289 17.81 -4.88 -40.07
CA VAL A 289 19.27 -4.66 -40.07
C VAL A 289 19.81 -4.58 -38.65
N ASN A 290 19.19 -3.79 -37.82
CA ASN A 290 19.59 -3.65 -36.40
C ASN A 290 19.54 -4.99 -35.65
N THR A 291 18.52 -5.83 -35.93
CA THR A 291 18.40 -7.15 -35.30
C THR A 291 19.48 -8.13 -35.75
N GLN A 292 19.93 -8.05 -37.02
CA GLN A 292 21.06 -8.83 -37.54
C GLN A 292 22.37 -8.49 -36.80
N ILE A 293 22.53 -7.23 -36.38
CA ILE A 293 23.74 -6.75 -35.72
C ILE A 293 23.69 -7.11 -34.22
N ILE A 294 22.63 -6.73 -33.51
CA ILE A 294 22.59 -6.85 -32.03
C ILE A 294 22.23 -8.27 -31.56
N LYS A 295 21.49 -9.02 -32.35
CA LYS A 295 21.07 -10.43 -32.11
C LYS A 295 20.41 -10.62 -30.72
N THR A 296 19.47 -9.75 -30.36
CA THR A 296 18.71 -9.85 -29.10
C THR A 296 17.25 -10.25 -29.34
N LEU A 297 16.63 -10.87 -28.37
CA LEU A 297 15.21 -11.23 -28.42
C LEU A 297 14.33 -9.97 -28.55
N PHE A 298 14.65 -8.92 -27.79
CA PHE A 298 13.89 -7.66 -27.83
C PHE A 298 13.83 -7.06 -29.23
N SER A 299 14.99 -6.97 -29.95
CA SER A 299 15.01 -6.42 -31.30
C SER A 299 14.21 -7.25 -32.29
N SER A 300 14.25 -8.59 -32.17
CA SER A 300 13.44 -9.45 -33.07
C SER A 300 11.93 -9.34 -32.77
N VAL A 301 11.53 -9.27 -31.53
CA VAL A 301 10.12 -9.05 -31.12
C VAL A 301 9.63 -7.70 -31.64
N PHE A 302 10.43 -6.66 -31.47
CA PHE A 302 10.08 -5.31 -31.96
C PHE A 302 9.99 -5.25 -33.47
N THR A 303 10.91 -5.91 -34.20
CA THR A 303 10.88 -6.01 -35.66
C THR A 303 9.61 -6.70 -36.17
N VAL A 304 9.25 -7.84 -35.54
CA VAL A 304 8.03 -8.57 -35.94
C VAL A 304 6.79 -7.73 -35.59
N GLY A 305 6.78 -7.03 -34.44
CA GLY A 305 5.69 -6.14 -34.05
C GLY A 305 5.44 -5.01 -35.06
N LEU A 306 6.50 -4.35 -35.50
CA LEU A 306 6.40 -3.32 -36.56
C LEU A 306 5.92 -3.90 -37.90
N GLY A 307 6.38 -5.10 -38.27
CA GLY A 307 5.92 -5.79 -39.48
C GLY A 307 4.42 -6.16 -39.38
N LEU A 308 3.96 -6.58 -38.22
CA LEU A 308 2.53 -6.82 -37.99
C LEU A 308 1.72 -5.52 -38.04
N ALA A 309 2.20 -4.46 -37.40
CA ALA A 309 1.55 -3.15 -37.44
C ALA A 309 1.45 -2.64 -38.91
N PHE A 310 2.51 -2.81 -39.70
CA PHE A 310 2.47 -2.52 -41.12
C PHE A 310 1.42 -3.35 -41.86
N LEU A 311 1.36 -4.66 -41.60
CA LEU A 311 0.37 -5.57 -42.19
C LEU A 311 -1.06 -5.14 -41.83
N PHE A 312 -1.35 -4.90 -40.55
CA PHE A 312 -2.67 -4.48 -40.11
C PHE A 312 -3.10 -3.15 -40.69
N LEU A 313 -2.18 -2.19 -40.77
CA LEU A 313 -2.48 -0.87 -41.30
C LEU A 313 -2.69 -0.91 -42.84
N SER A 314 -1.98 -1.80 -43.55
CA SER A 314 -2.13 -1.96 -45.02
C SER A 314 -3.47 -2.60 -45.43
N VAL A 315 -4.07 -3.38 -44.50
CA VAL A 315 -5.31 -4.12 -44.78
C VAL A 315 -6.54 -3.46 -44.12
N LYS A 316 -6.36 -2.40 -43.33
CA LYS A 316 -7.45 -1.79 -42.51
C LYS A 316 -8.68 -1.37 -43.33
N ASP A 317 -8.48 -0.89 -44.57
CA ASP A 317 -9.56 -0.39 -45.41
C ASP A 317 -10.18 -1.51 -46.28
N LEU A 318 -9.59 -2.72 -46.29
CA LEU A 318 -10.04 -3.86 -47.05
C LEU A 318 -10.89 -4.83 -46.24
N VAL A 319 -10.78 -4.81 -44.92
CA VAL A 319 -11.45 -5.75 -44.04
C VAL A 319 -12.62 -5.07 -43.31
N THR A 320 -13.78 -5.70 -43.34
CA THR A 320 -14.96 -5.27 -42.57
C THR A 320 -14.72 -5.46 -41.08
N VAL A 321 -15.50 -4.75 -40.24
CA VAL A 321 -15.39 -4.84 -38.76
C VAL A 321 -15.50 -6.29 -38.28
N GLU A 322 -16.42 -7.04 -38.83
CA GLU A 322 -16.65 -8.47 -38.54
C GLU A 322 -15.51 -9.36 -39.05
N GLY A 323 -14.88 -9.00 -40.17
CA GLY A 323 -13.78 -9.76 -40.78
C GLY A 323 -12.44 -9.65 -39.99
N TRP A 324 -12.29 -8.64 -39.11
CA TRP A 324 -11.06 -8.44 -38.36
C TRP A 324 -10.68 -9.62 -37.45
N LEU A 325 -11.66 -10.28 -36.85
CA LEU A 325 -11.39 -11.46 -36.00
C LEU A 325 -10.88 -12.64 -36.84
N ILE A 326 -11.49 -12.87 -38.01
CA ILE A 326 -11.01 -13.92 -38.94
C ILE A 326 -9.59 -13.59 -39.44
N PHE A 327 -9.35 -12.33 -39.80
CA PHE A 327 -8.04 -11.89 -40.24
C PHE A 327 -6.97 -12.05 -39.15
N LEU A 328 -7.31 -11.76 -37.90
CA LEU A 328 -6.42 -11.91 -36.76
C LEU A 328 -6.11 -13.39 -36.50
N SER A 329 -7.12 -14.26 -36.51
CA SER A 329 -6.92 -15.72 -36.34
C SER A 329 -6.06 -16.33 -37.48
N LEU A 330 -6.24 -15.86 -38.72
CA LEU A 330 -5.39 -16.26 -39.83
C LEU A 330 -3.95 -15.74 -39.69
N THR A 331 -3.78 -14.54 -39.17
CA THR A 331 -2.45 -13.97 -38.87
C THR A 331 -1.72 -14.80 -37.80
N ILE A 332 -2.42 -15.21 -36.72
CA ILE A 332 -1.88 -16.09 -35.70
C ILE A 332 -1.44 -17.42 -36.28
N ALA A 333 -2.30 -18.03 -37.08
CA ALA A 333 -1.98 -19.27 -37.79
C ALA A 333 -0.77 -19.10 -38.72
N GLY A 334 -0.71 -17.99 -39.49
CA GLY A 334 0.43 -17.64 -40.34
C GLY A 334 1.75 -17.50 -39.60
N LEU A 335 1.74 -16.85 -38.45
CA LEU A 335 2.94 -16.71 -37.60
C LEU A 335 3.46 -18.06 -37.10
N TRP A 336 2.58 -18.99 -36.76
CA TRP A 336 2.99 -20.36 -36.38
C TRP A 336 3.46 -21.18 -37.56
N VAL A 337 2.86 -21.01 -38.73
CA VAL A 337 3.36 -21.61 -39.95
C VAL A 337 4.74 -21.08 -40.35
N LEU A 338 4.97 -19.76 -40.27
CA LEU A 338 6.29 -19.14 -40.49
C LEU A 338 7.33 -19.66 -39.48
N ARG A 339 6.96 -19.74 -38.19
CA ARG A 339 7.81 -20.37 -37.19
C ARG A 339 8.18 -21.81 -37.56
N PHE A 340 7.20 -22.60 -37.99
CA PHE A 340 7.41 -24.01 -38.41
C PHE A 340 8.33 -24.08 -39.66
N MET A 341 8.11 -23.23 -40.66
CA MET A 341 8.98 -23.14 -41.84
C MET A 341 10.42 -22.78 -41.47
N LEU A 342 10.62 -21.79 -40.62
CA LEU A 342 11.96 -21.43 -40.12
C LEU A 342 12.63 -22.59 -39.37
N PHE A 343 11.85 -23.43 -38.70
CA PHE A 343 12.38 -24.62 -38.01
C PHE A 343 12.81 -25.68 -39.01
N ARG A 344 12.01 -25.93 -40.07
CA ARG A 344 12.23 -27.00 -41.05
C ARG A 344 13.29 -26.67 -42.10
N TYR A 345 13.33 -25.42 -42.57
CA TYR A 345 14.18 -24.99 -43.67
C TYR A 345 15.34 -24.09 -43.24
N GLY A 346 15.34 -23.62 -42.01
CA GLY A 346 16.41 -22.76 -41.50
C GLY A 346 17.69 -23.54 -41.22
N VAL A 347 18.86 -22.92 -41.54
CA VAL A 347 20.18 -23.46 -41.18
C VAL A 347 20.18 -23.59 -39.65
N THR A 348 20.27 -24.83 -39.17
CA THR A 348 19.95 -25.27 -37.80
C THR A 348 20.76 -24.64 -36.68
N GLU A 349 21.72 -23.79 -36.92
CA GLU A 349 22.60 -23.22 -35.90
C GLU A 349 22.64 -21.69 -35.81
N SER A 350 21.95 -20.94 -36.65
CA SER A 350 22.01 -19.49 -36.55
C SER A 350 21.18 -18.97 -35.38
N ASN A 351 21.83 -18.25 -34.48
CA ASN A 351 21.16 -17.61 -33.32
C ASN A 351 20.00 -16.71 -33.74
N ILE A 352 20.07 -16.08 -34.91
CA ILE A 352 19.05 -15.19 -35.45
C ILE A 352 17.75 -15.92 -35.74
N VAL A 353 17.80 -17.10 -36.34
CA VAL A 353 16.62 -17.92 -36.65
C VAL A 353 15.86 -18.29 -35.37
N ARG A 354 16.59 -18.70 -34.32
CA ARG A 354 15.99 -18.99 -33.00
C ARG A 354 15.32 -17.77 -32.37
N LEU A 355 15.90 -16.58 -32.55
CA LEU A 355 15.33 -15.33 -32.03
C LEU A 355 14.02 -14.98 -32.74
N TYR A 356 13.97 -15.08 -34.07
CA TYR A 356 12.72 -14.84 -34.81
C TYR A 356 11.66 -15.90 -34.53
N GLN A 357 12.04 -17.18 -34.36
CA GLN A 357 11.10 -18.21 -33.96
C GLN A 357 10.40 -17.87 -32.61
N ARG A 358 11.19 -17.38 -31.63
CA ARG A 358 10.64 -16.92 -30.34
C ARG A 358 9.80 -15.66 -30.47
N ALA A 359 10.18 -14.75 -31.36
CA ALA A 359 9.44 -13.53 -31.65
C ALA A 359 8.07 -13.83 -32.28
N PHE A 360 8.01 -14.70 -33.30
CA PHE A 360 6.76 -15.14 -33.92
C PHE A 360 5.86 -15.86 -32.90
N ASP A 361 6.44 -16.74 -32.10
CA ASP A 361 5.67 -17.44 -31.02
C ASP A 361 5.12 -16.47 -29.99
N GLY A 362 5.95 -15.51 -29.54
CA GLY A 362 5.55 -14.47 -28.60
C GLY A 362 4.39 -13.61 -29.12
N TRP A 363 4.49 -13.10 -30.34
CA TRP A 363 3.41 -12.30 -30.93
C TRP A 363 2.14 -13.10 -31.16
N ALA A 364 2.27 -14.34 -31.68
CA ALA A 364 1.11 -15.21 -31.89
C ALA A 364 0.37 -15.48 -30.57
N ILE A 365 1.10 -15.72 -29.47
CA ILE A 365 0.50 -15.90 -28.13
C ILE A 365 -0.17 -14.62 -27.64
N THR A 366 0.47 -13.45 -27.83
CA THR A 366 -0.11 -12.17 -27.42
C THR A 366 -1.39 -11.84 -28.18
N LEU A 367 -1.36 -12.00 -29.52
CA LEU A 367 -2.52 -11.79 -30.37
C LEU A 367 -3.65 -12.78 -30.05
N LEU A 368 -3.32 -14.04 -29.81
CA LEU A 368 -4.27 -15.06 -29.37
C LEU A 368 -4.97 -14.67 -28.07
N GLY A 369 -4.19 -14.24 -27.07
CA GLY A 369 -4.75 -13.79 -25.78
C GLY A 369 -5.68 -12.59 -25.96
N PHE A 370 -5.29 -11.62 -26.79
CA PHE A 370 -6.11 -10.46 -27.13
C PHE A 370 -7.40 -10.86 -27.84
N GLU A 371 -7.32 -11.73 -28.84
CA GLU A 371 -8.46 -12.19 -29.61
C GLU A 371 -9.45 -13.00 -28.76
N LEU A 372 -8.96 -13.96 -27.97
CA LEU A 372 -9.80 -14.71 -27.05
C LEU A 372 -10.48 -13.81 -26.01
N SER A 373 -9.78 -12.76 -25.55
CA SER A 373 -10.35 -11.77 -24.64
C SER A 373 -11.48 -10.96 -25.29
N ILE A 374 -11.30 -10.50 -26.53
CA ILE A 374 -12.33 -9.78 -27.29
C ILE A 374 -13.55 -10.68 -27.49
N ILE A 375 -13.33 -11.91 -27.96
CA ILE A 375 -14.44 -12.87 -28.14
C ILE A 375 -15.16 -13.10 -26.81
N THR A 376 -14.43 -13.25 -25.72
CA THR A 376 -15.02 -13.41 -24.38
C THR A 376 -15.90 -12.22 -24.01
N LEU A 377 -15.39 -10.98 -24.18
CA LEU A 377 -16.14 -9.76 -23.92
C LEU A 377 -17.40 -9.66 -24.80
N ASN A 378 -17.30 -10.02 -26.07
CA ASN A 378 -18.44 -10.03 -26.99
C ASN A 378 -19.47 -11.08 -26.56
N SER A 379 -19.06 -12.30 -26.24
CA SER A 379 -19.96 -13.35 -25.77
C SER A 379 -20.70 -12.93 -24.48
N PHE A 380 -19.98 -12.31 -23.54
CA PHE A 380 -20.59 -11.70 -22.35
C PHE A 380 -21.53 -10.54 -22.68
N GLY A 381 -21.17 -9.69 -23.65
CA GLY A 381 -22.03 -8.63 -24.15
C GLY A 381 -23.35 -9.14 -24.70
N VAL A 382 -23.31 -10.21 -25.51
CA VAL A 382 -24.52 -10.85 -26.01
C VAL A 382 -25.39 -11.47 -24.91
N LEU A 383 -24.76 -12.11 -23.93
CA LEU A 383 -25.46 -12.72 -22.79
C LEU A 383 -26.13 -11.70 -21.87
N LEU A 384 -25.46 -10.57 -21.56
CA LEU A 384 -25.92 -9.57 -20.60
C LEU A 384 -26.79 -8.48 -21.24
N TYR A 385 -26.41 -8.00 -22.44
CA TYR A 385 -26.98 -6.80 -23.07
C TYR A 385 -27.76 -7.11 -24.35
N LYS A 386 -27.85 -8.40 -24.76
CA LYS A 386 -28.53 -8.84 -26.00
C LYS A 386 -28.02 -8.12 -27.28
N ILE A 387 -26.71 -7.87 -27.34
CA ILE A 387 -26.04 -7.28 -28.52
C ILE A 387 -26.31 -8.17 -29.75
N PRO A 388 -26.40 -7.62 -31.00
CA PRO A 388 -26.54 -8.38 -32.20
C PRO A 388 -25.46 -9.46 -32.35
N ARG A 389 -25.86 -10.63 -32.88
CA ARG A 389 -24.96 -11.78 -32.99
C ARG A 389 -24.03 -11.64 -34.18
N ASP A 390 -22.79 -12.05 -33.97
CA ASP A 390 -21.79 -12.19 -35.02
C ASP A 390 -21.57 -13.69 -35.31
N PHE A 391 -22.02 -14.13 -36.48
CA PHE A 391 -21.85 -15.52 -36.91
C PHE A 391 -20.40 -15.87 -37.27
N THR A 392 -19.55 -14.87 -37.46
CA THR A 392 -18.11 -15.06 -37.80
C THR A 392 -17.33 -15.64 -36.63
N LEU A 393 -17.81 -15.45 -35.37
CA LEU A 393 -17.14 -15.92 -34.15
C LEU A 393 -16.92 -17.44 -34.12
N ILE A 394 -17.90 -18.21 -34.58
CA ILE A 394 -17.78 -19.68 -34.61
C ILE A 394 -16.65 -20.12 -35.59
N SER A 395 -16.59 -19.49 -36.77
CA SER A 395 -15.52 -19.76 -37.74
C SER A 395 -14.15 -19.35 -37.22
N THR A 396 -14.05 -18.17 -36.59
CA THR A 396 -12.85 -17.67 -35.92
C THR A 396 -12.33 -18.66 -34.87
N LEU A 397 -13.19 -19.14 -33.99
CA LEU A 397 -12.83 -20.09 -32.94
C LEU A 397 -12.39 -21.45 -33.51
N ILE A 398 -13.01 -21.92 -34.59
CA ILE A 398 -12.58 -23.15 -35.28
C ILE A 398 -11.15 -22.97 -35.84
N ILE A 399 -10.85 -21.83 -36.47
CA ILE A 399 -9.50 -21.52 -36.98
C ILE A 399 -8.50 -21.47 -35.83
N LEU A 400 -8.82 -20.82 -34.72
CA LEU A 400 -7.95 -20.73 -33.54
C LEU A 400 -7.69 -22.11 -32.91
N ILE A 401 -8.72 -22.96 -32.79
CA ILE A 401 -8.58 -24.32 -32.27
C ILE A 401 -7.68 -25.15 -33.18
N ALA A 402 -7.84 -25.02 -34.52
CA ALA A 402 -6.99 -25.69 -35.50
C ALA A 402 -5.54 -25.20 -35.42
N ALA A 403 -5.33 -23.89 -35.31
CA ALA A 403 -4.01 -23.27 -35.20
C ALA A 403 -3.30 -23.68 -33.87
N LEU A 404 -4.02 -23.68 -32.76
CA LEU A 404 -3.54 -24.15 -31.45
C LEU A 404 -3.17 -25.64 -31.50
N SER A 405 -4.02 -26.45 -32.12
CA SER A 405 -3.75 -27.88 -32.29
C SER A 405 -2.51 -28.11 -33.16
N PHE A 406 -2.37 -27.38 -34.29
CA PHE A 406 -1.17 -27.39 -35.13
C PHE A 406 0.09 -27.00 -34.34
N ARG A 407 0.02 -25.96 -33.54
CA ARG A 407 1.10 -25.52 -32.68
C ARG A 407 1.44 -26.53 -31.57
N GLY A 408 0.44 -27.21 -31.01
CA GLY A 408 0.57 -28.25 -30.00
C GLY A 408 1.21 -29.52 -30.53
N PHE A 409 0.81 -29.97 -31.70
CA PHE A 409 1.46 -31.08 -32.41
C PHE A 409 2.79 -30.62 -32.97
N ASP A 410 3.84 -30.57 -32.16
CA ASP A 410 5.19 -30.32 -32.64
C ASP A 410 5.65 -31.54 -33.45
N LEU A 411 5.39 -31.48 -34.78
CA LEU A 411 5.63 -32.56 -35.72
C LEU A 411 7.08 -33.05 -35.74
N ALA A 412 8.00 -32.31 -35.13
CA ALA A 412 9.41 -32.66 -35.08
C ALA A 412 9.77 -33.74 -34.06
N ASN A 413 8.95 -33.97 -33.02
CA ASN A 413 9.28 -34.96 -31.97
C ASN A 413 8.02 -35.56 -31.30
N PRO A 414 7.27 -36.43 -31.98
CA PRO A 414 6.07 -37.03 -31.42
C PRO A 414 6.34 -37.85 -30.13
N ARG A 415 7.51 -38.44 -29.97
CA ARG A 415 7.94 -39.16 -28.75
C ARG A 415 8.13 -38.24 -27.53
N LYS A 416 8.45 -36.96 -27.76
CA LYS A 416 8.60 -35.99 -26.68
C LYS A 416 7.24 -35.54 -26.17
N ILE A 417 6.24 -35.43 -27.05
CA ILE A 417 4.84 -35.11 -26.68
C ILE A 417 4.24 -36.25 -25.83
N ALA A 418 4.53 -37.49 -26.19
CA ALA A 418 4.06 -38.64 -25.45
C ALA A 418 4.59 -38.70 -24.01
N LYS A 419 5.85 -38.21 -23.75
CA LYS A 419 6.47 -38.20 -22.41
C LYS A 419 6.20 -36.96 -21.60
N SER A 420 6.17 -35.77 -22.23
CA SER A 420 6.07 -34.47 -21.50
C SER A 420 4.69 -33.81 -21.62
N GLY A 421 3.79 -34.31 -22.44
CA GLY A 421 2.50 -33.67 -22.73
C GLY A 421 2.61 -32.39 -23.58
N PHE A 422 1.47 -31.78 -23.85
CA PHE A 422 1.42 -30.48 -24.51
C PHE A 422 1.97 -29.39 -23.59
N SER A 423 2.53 -28.33 -24.19
CA SER A 423 2.94 -27.17 -23.43
C SER A 423 1.75 -26.60 -22.62
N PRO A 424 1.91 -26.27 -21.35
CA PRO A 424 0.80 -25.85 -20.48
C PRO A 424 -0.08 -24.74 -21.03
N TRP A 425 0.54 -23.69 -21.60
CA TRP A 425 -0.20 -22.54 -22.14
C TRP A 425 -1.08 -22.91 -23.35
N ILE A 426 -0.67 -23.89 -24.17
CA ILE A 426 -1.47 -24.36 -25.30
C ILE A 426 -2.74 -25.05 -24.81
N LEU A 427 -2.63 -25.88 -23.77
CA LEU A 427 -3.78 -26.54 -23.18
C LEU A 427 -4.78 -25.55 -22.57
N TYR A 428 -4.27 -24.51 -21.88
CA TYR A 428 -5.14 -23.46 -21.34
C TYR A 428 -5.85 -22.67 -22.45
N SER A 429 -5.11 -22.27 -23.48
CA SER A 429 -5.70 -21.54 -24.62
C SER A 429 -6.68 -22.39 -25.40
N LEU A 430 -6.38 -23.66 -25.58
CA LEU A 430 -7.27 -24.61 -26.27
C LEU A 430 -8.56 -24.83 -25.47
N ALA A 431 -8.44 -25.01 -24.15
CA ALA A 431 -9.60 -25.14 -23.30
C ALA A 431 -10.46 -23.87 -23.33
N TRP A 432 -9.84 -22.69 -23.28
CA TRP A 432 -10.54 -21.42 -23.39
C TRP A 432 -11.27 -21.27 -24.73
N ALA A 433 -10.60 -21.58 -25.85
CA ALA A 433 -11.22 -21.52 -27.17
C ALA A 433 -12.39 -22.53 -27.32
N ILE A 434 -12.26 -23.74 -26.76
CA ILE A 434 -13.35 -24.76 -26.75
C ILE A 434 -14.54 -24.28 -25.92
N GLU A 435 -14.27 -23.67 -24.75
CA GLU A 435 -15.30 -23.07 -23.90
C GLU A 435 -16.09 -22.01 -24.65
N LEU A 436 -15.40 -21.06 -25.29
CA LEU A 436 -16.02 -20.00 -26.07
C LEU A 436 -16.83 -20.57 -27.24
N LEU A 437 -16.34 -21.61 -27.91
CA LEU A 437 -17.07 -22.25 -29.00
C LEU A 437 -18.41 -22.87 -28.53
N ILE A 438 -18.39 -23.47 -27.34
CA ILE A 438 -19.61 -24.04 -26.73
C ILE A 438 -20.55 -22.91 -26.29
N ILE A 439 -20.03 -21.86 -25.68
CA ILE A 439 -20.81 -20.67 -25.31
C ILE A 439 -21.50 -20.07 -26.53
N GLU A 440 -20.78 -19.81 -27.62
CA GLU A 440 -21.33 -19.24 -28.85
C GLU A 440 -22.37 -20.19 -29.46
N ARG A 441 -22.15 -21.49 -29.41
CA ARG A 441 -23.14 -22.49 -29.89
C ARG A 441 -24.41 -22.50 -29.05
N LEU A 442 -24.30 -22.41 -27.72
CA LEU A 442 -25.45 -22.35 -26.82
C LEU A 442 -26.21 -21.02 -26.94
N ILE A 443 -25.51 -19.91 -27.11
CA ILE A 443 -26.09 -18.60 -27.42
C ILE A 443 -26.89 -18.69 -28.75
N SER A 444 -26.29 -19.28 -29.78
CA SER A 444 -26.94 -19.42 -31.07
C SER A 444 -28.23 -20.25 -31.03
N SER A 445 -28.33 -21.20 -30.10
CA SER A 445 -29.51 -22.03 -29.87
C SER A 445 -30.47 -21.47 -28.80
N ASN A 446 -30.25 -20.27 -28.32
CA ASN A 446 -31.10 -19.56 -27.33
C ASN A 446 -31.28 -20.31 -26.00
N GLN A 447 -30.26 -20.99 -25.53
CA GLN A 447 -30.33 -21.82 -24.32
C GLN A 447 -30.28 -20.97 -23.04
N SER A 448 -30.83 -21.52 -21.94
CA SER A 448 -30.78 -20.89 -20.63
C SER A 448 -29.37 -20.89 -20.02
N LEU A 449 -29.06 -19.98 -19.08
CA LEU A 449 -27.77 -19.93 -18.36
C LEU A 449 -27.47 -21.24 -17.64
N VAL A 450 -28.48 -22.00 -17.22
CA VAL A 450 -28.29 -23.34 -16.60
C VAL A 450 -27.66 -24.32 -17.58
N SER A 451 -28.01 -24.24 -18.88
CA SER A 451 -27.43 -25.09 -19.92
C SER A 451 -25.90 -24.83 -20.08
N PHE A 452 -25.47 -23.54 -19.92
CA PHE A 452 -24.04 -23.20 -19.90
C PHE A 452 -23.35 -23.80 -18.68
N ALA A 453 -23.99 -23.73 -17.52
CA ALA A 453 -23.45 -24.32 -16.29
C ALA A 453 -23.30 -25.86 -16.42
N VAL A 454 -24.29 -26.54 -16.98
CA VAL A 454 -24.24 -27.98 -17.22
C VAL A 454 -23.15 -28.36 -18.24
N ALA A 455 -23.02 -27.59 -19.33
CA ALA A 455 -21.97 -27.79 -20.34
C ALA A 455 -20.57 -27.67 -19.73
N ASN A 456 -20.38 -26.68 -18.89
CA ASN A 456 -19.11 -26.45 -18.17
C ASN A 456 -18.77 -27.59 -17.21
N ILE A 457 -19.73 -28.12 -16.46
CA ILE A 457 -19.52 -29.34 -15.63
C ILE A 457 -19.13 -30.52 -16.48
N ILE A 458 -19.80 -30.73 -17.62
CA ILE A 458 -19.46 -31.82 -18.55
C ILE A 458 -18.04 -31.64 -19.07
N LEU A 459 -17.65 -30.43 -19.49
CA LEU A 459 -16.28 -30.14 -19.92
C LEU A 459 -15.26 -30.41 -18.81
N GLY A 460 -15.55 -29.97 -17.57
CA GLY A 460 -14.70 -30.21 -16.41
C GLY A 460 -14.49 -31.70 -16.15
N LEU A 461 -15.57 -32.49 -16.11
CA LEU A 461 -15.52 -33.93 -15.91
C LEU A 461 -14.81 -34.65 -17.05
N THR A 462 -15.12 -34.29 -18.32
CA THR A 462 -14.45 -34.90 -19.49
C THR A 462 -12.97 -34.59 -19.51
N THR A 463 -12.58 -33.38 -19.23
CA THR A 463 -11.16 -32.98 -19.15
C THR A 463 -10.44 -33.74 -18.04
N GLN A 464 -11.06 -33.91 -16.88
CA GLN A 464 -10.51 -34.67 -15.76
C GLN A 464 -10.36 -36.16 -16.14
N LEU A 465 -11.40 -36.78 -16.72
CA LEU A 465 -11.35 -38.18 -17.16
C LEU A 465 -10.30 -38.40 -18.25
N PHE A 466 -10.19 -37.44 -19.20
CA PHE A 466 -9.17 -37.52 -20.25
C PHE A 466 -7.76 -37.38 -19.67
N GLY A 467 -7.55 -36.49 -18.69
CA GLY A 467 -6.29 -36.39 -17.98
C GLY A 467 -5.90 -37.67 -17.28
N ASP A 468 -6.87 -38.34 -16.63
CA ASP A 468 -6.68 -39.63 -15.97
C ASP A 468 -6.35 -40.76 -16.96
N TRP A 469 -7.06 -40.78 -18.07
CA TRP A 469 -6.76 -41.73 -19.13
C TRP A 469 -5.37 -41.53 -19.71
N TRP A 470 -4.99 -40.26 -19.97
CA TRP A 470 -3.67 -39.87 -20.46
C TRP A 470 -2.55 -40.30 -19.49
N GLN A 471 -2.73 -40.05 -18.21
CA GLN A 471 -1.76 -40.43 -17.17
C GLN A 471 -1.56 -41.95 -17.12
N ARG A 472 -2.63 -42.70 -17.17
CA ARG A 472 -2.56 -44.17 -17.16
C ARG A 472 -1.97 -44.75 -18.44
N HIS A 473 -2.36 -44.22 -19.60
CA HIS A 473 -1.94 -44.70 -20.90
C HIS A 473 -0.44 -44.49 -21.14
N TYR A 474 0.07 -43.32 -20.75
CA TYR A 474 1.49 -42.99 -20.93
C TYR A 474 2.36 -43.20 -19.68
N GLN A 475 1.82 -43.74 -18.60
CA GLN A 475 2.50 -44.05 -17.34
C GLN A 475 3.26 -42.85 -16.76
N ILE A 476 2.65 -41.69 -16.77
CA ILE A 476 3.25 -40.46 -16.28
C ILE A 476 3.09 -40.39 -14.76
N GLU A 477 4.21 -40.25 -14.03
CA GLU A 477 4.19 -40.16 -12.55
C GLU A 477 3.36 -38.99 -12.02
N LYS A 478 3.53 -37.81 -12.59
CA LYS A 478 2.79 -36.60 -12.21
C LYS A 478 2.05 -36.00 -13.41
N LEU A 479 0.75 -35.81 -13.27
CA LEU A 479 -0.07 -35.19 -14.28
C LEU A 479 0.31 -33.71 -14.42
N PRO A 480 0.54 -33.17 -15.63
CA PRO A 480 0.80 -31.75 -15.84
C PRO A 480 -0.31 -30.87 -15.25
N ASN A 481 0.08 -29.71 -14.70
CA ASN A 481 -0.83 -28.78 -14.02
C ASN A 481 -2.09 -28.39 -14.83
N PRO A 482 -2.07 -28.19 -16.15
CA PRO A 482 -3.27 -27.85 -16.90
C PRO A 482 -4.40 -28.86 -16.73
N TRP A 483 -4.10 -30.15 -16.72
CA TRP A 483 -5.11 -31.21 -16.56
C TRP A 483 -5.78 -31.19 -15.17
N GLN A 484 -5.18 -30.49 -14.21
CA GLN A 484 -5.75 -30.29 -12.88
C GLN A 484 -6.50 -28.96 -12.79
N ILE A 485 -5.98 -27.89 -13.42
CA ILE A 485 -6.49 -26.53 -13.32
C ILE A 485 -7.70 -26.30 -14.23
N ILE A 486 -7.68 -26.81 -15.45
CA ILE A 486 -8.77 -26.62 -16.43
C ILE A 486 -10.12 -27.13 -15.89
N PRO A 487 -10.25 -28.35 -15.32
CA PRO A 487 -11.52 -28.81 -14.74
C PRO A 487 -12.01 -27.89 -13.60
N ILE A 488 -11.09 -27.29 -12.84
CA ILE A 488 -11.45 -26.34 -11.77
C ILE A 488 -12.02 -25.06 -12.38
N ILE A 489 -11.39 -24.52 -13.43
CA ILE A 489 -11.88 -23.32 -14.12
C ILE A 489 -13.29 -23.57 -14.67
N TYR A 490 -13.51 -24.68 -15.36
CA TYR A 490 -14.83 -25.04 -15.86
C TYR A 490 -15.85 -25.18 -14.72
N GLY A 491 -15.47 -25.78 -13.60
CA GLY A 491 -16.33 -25.86 -12.44
C GLY A 491 -16.68 -24.50 -11.85
N ILE A 492 -15.72 -23.55 -11.81
CA ILE A 492 -15.96 -22.17 -11.38
C ILE A 492 -16.92 -21.46 -12.34
N LEU A 493 -16.70 -21.59 -13.66
CA LEU A 493 -17.59 -21.01 -14.67
C LEU A 493 -19.02 -21.57 -14.54
N ALA A 494 -19.16 -22.87 -14.30
CA ALA A 494 -20.46 -23.47 -14.05
C ALA A 494 -21.17 -22.84 -12.86
N ILE A 495 -20.45 -22.58 -11.77
CA ILE A 495 -21.02 -21.87 -10.61
C ILE A 495 -21.42 -20.43 -10.96
N ILE A 496 -20.61 -19.70 -11.72
CA ILE A 496 -20.92 -18.34 -12.15
C ILE A 496 -22.20 -18.30 -13.02
N PHE A 497 -22.30 -19.17 -14.00
CA PHE A 497 -23.46 -19.18 -14.90
C PHE A 497 -24.77 -19.54 -14.22
N ARG A 498 -24.74 -20.22 -13.07
CA ARG A 498 -25.94 -20.58 -12.33
C ARG A 498 -26.29 -19.64 -11.18
N VAL A 499 -25.51 -18.61 -10.88
CA VAL A 499 -25.70 -17.72 -9.71
C VAL A 499 -27.15 -17.20 -9.60
N GLN A 500 -27.78 -16.86 -10.71
CA GLN A 500 -29.17 -16.39 -10.73
C GLN A 500 -30.21 -17.47 -10.43
N THR A 501 -29.81 -18.74 -10.46
CA THR A 501 -30.69 -19.91 -10.27
C THR A 501 -30.29 -20.73 -9.04
N SER A 502 -29.55 -20.12 -8.10
CA SER A 502 -28.99 -20.78 -6.92
C SER A 502 -30.03 -21.40 -5.96
N ALA A 503 -31.28 -20.97 -6.03
CA ALA A 503 -32.41 -21.49 -5.23
C ALA A 503 -33.18 -22.60 -5.92
N ASN A 504 -32.65 -23.24 -6.95
CA ASN A 504 -33.26 -24.32 -7.71
C ASN A 504 -32.48 -25.62 -7.49
N TRP A 505 -32.90 -26.70 -8.19
CA TRP A 505 -32.22 -28.00 -8.24
C TRP A 505 -30.73 -27.92 -8.66
N THR A 506 -30.32 -26.75 -9.11
CA THR A 506 -28.97 -26.45 -9.58
C THR A 506 -27.88 -26.57 -8.48
N GLY A 507 -28.26 -26.77 -7.22
CA GLY A 507 -27.35 -27.26 -6.18
C GLY A 507 -26.58 -28.54 -6.52
N LEU A 508 -27.13 -29.37 -7.44
CA LEU A 508 -26.42 -30.52 -7.97
C LEU A 508 -25.19 -30.15 -8.80
N ILE A 509 -25.18 -28.97 -9.41
CA ILE A 509 -24.01 -28.41 -10.12
C ILE A 509 -22.88 -28.11 -9.12
N SER A 510 -23.20 -27.53 -7.94
CA SER A 510 -22.24 -27.37 -6.86
C SER A 510 -21.66 -28.68 -6.39
N LEU A 511 -22.51 -29.70 -6.26
CA LEU A 511 -22.07 -31.03 -5.86
C LEU A 511 -21.11 -31.62 -6.88
N ALA A 512 -21.43 -31.51 -8.18
CA ALA A 512 -20.57 -32.00 -9.24
C ALA A 512 -19.22 -31.27 -9.26
N PHE A 513 -19.21 -29.98 -9.06
CA PHE A 513 -17.96 -29.23 -8.92
C PHE A 513 -17.16 -29.65 -7.69
N ALA A 514 -17.81 -29.84 -6.56
CA ALA A 514 -17.15 -30.34 -5.35
C ALA A 514 -16.50 -31.71 -5.58
N LEU A 515 -17.16 -32.61 -6.35
CA LEU A 515 -16.60 -33.91 -6.72
C LEU A 515 -15.38 -33.77 -7.66
N ILE A 516 -15.38 -32.79 -8.59
CA ILE A 516 -14.21 -32.47 -9.41
C ILE A 516 -13.02 -32.06 -8.51
N LEU A 517 -13.24 -31.18 -7.54
CA LEU A 517 -12.22 -30.74 -6.61
C LEU A 517 -11.63 -31.89 -5.79
N ILE A 518 -12.50 -32.75 -5.25
CA ILE A 518 -12.08 -33.94 -4.49
C ILE A 518 -11.29 -34.88 -5.38
N GLY A 519 -11.75 -35.12 -6.60
CA GLY A 519 -11.11 -36.03 -7.56
C GLY A 519 -9.70 -35.58 -7.92
N ILE A 520 -9.45 -34.27 -8.04
CA ILE A 520 -8.12 -33.70 -8.32
C ILE A 520 -7.26 -33.74 -7.05
N GLY A 521 -7.79 -33.25 -5.94
CA GLY A 521 -7.03 -33.12 -4.70
C GLY A 521 -6.61 -34.44 -4.06
N ARG A 522 -7.40 -35.50 -4.21
CA ARG A 522 -7.10 -36.84 -3.71
C ARG A 522 -5.84 -37.43 -4.32
N ARG A 523 -5.52 -37.11 -5.56
CA ARG A 523 -4.44 -37.72 -6.34
C ARG A 523 -3.10 -37.03 -6.19
N ASN A 524 -3.08 -35.81 -5.72
CA ASN A 524 -1.87 -35.01 -5.62
C ASN A 524 -1.73 -34.45 -4.20
N ILE A 525 -0.64 -34.82 -3.52
CA ILE A 525 -0.37 -34.38 -2.16
C ILE A 525 -0.26 -32.83 -2.09
N GLU A 526 0.27 -32.21 -3.13
CA GLU A 526 0.39 -30.74 -3.22
C GLU A 526 -0.98 -30.05 -3.41
N ALA A 527 -1.97 -30.77 -3.95
CA ALA A 527 -3.33 -30.27 -4.22
C ALA A 527 -4.35 -30.65 -3.13
N LYS A 528 -3.91 -31.17 -1.97
CA LYS A 528 -4.78 -31.46 -0.81
C LYS A 528 -5.75 -30.34 -0.42
N PRO A 529 -5.41 -29.05 -0.49
CA PRO A 529 -6.37 -27.98 -0.22
C PRO A 529 -7.66 -28.05 -1.04
N LEU A 530 -7.60 -28.62 -2.24
CA LEU A 530 -8.79 -28.82 -3.09
C LEU A 530 -9.76 -29.84 -2.51
N VAL A 531 -9.26 -30.83 -1.75
CA VAL A 531 -10.14 -31.81 -1.07
C VAL A 531 -10.98 -31.09 0.00
N TYR A 532 -10.37 -30.16 0.76
CA TYR A 532 -11.09 -29.38 1.77
C TYR A 532 -12.13 -28.47 1.12
N LEU A 533 -11.76 -27.76 0.04
CA LEU A 533 -12.71 -26.99 -0.75
C LEU A 533 -13.85 -27.86 -1.31
N GLY A 534 -13.53 -29.06 -1.75
CA GLY A 534 -14.54 -30.02 -2.21
C GLY A 534 -15.48 -30.48 -1.09
N LEU A 535 -14.96 -30.79 0.10
CA LEU A 535 -15.78 -31.09 1.27
C LEU A 535 -16.67 -29.93 1.69
N MET A 536 -16.13 -28.71 1.67
CA MET A 536 -16.92 -27.50 1.87
C MET A 536 -17.97 -27.34 0.75
N GLY A 537 -17.61 -27.61 -0.50
CA GLY A 537 -18.53 -27.58 -1.64
C GLY A 537 -19.69 -28.58 -1.51
N ILE A 538 -19.45 -29.80 -1.00
CA ILE A 538 -20.52 -30.75 -0.65
C ILE A 538 -21.45 -30.13 0.40
N SER A 539 -20.89 -29.51 1.42
CA SER A 539 -21.68 -28.85 2.45
C SER A 539 -22.52 -27.71 1.88
N VAL A 540 -21.89 -26.81 1.07
CA VAL A 540 -22.59 -25.70 0.41
C VAL A 540 -23.73 -26.21 -0.50
N SER A 541 -23.49 -27.28 -1.27
CA SER A 541 -24.52 -27.86 -2.13
C SER A 541 -25.72 -28.40 -1.35
N THR A 542 -25.48 -28.97 -0.18
CA THR A 542 -26.58 -29.46 0.68
C THR A 542 -27.39 -28.30 1.28
N TYR A 543 -26.73 -27.20 1.66
CA TYR A 543 -27.41 -25.95 2.08
C TYR A 543 -28.23 -25.36 0.94
N GLU A 544 -27.73 -25.37 -0.27
CA GLU A 544 -28.42 -24.83 -1.44
C GLU A 544 -29.66 -25.65 -1.80
N ILE A 545 -29.55 -26.95 -1.78
CA ILE A 545 -30.71 -27.85 -2.02
C ILE A 545 -31.77 -27.65 -0.93
N LEU A 546 -31.37 -27.49 0.33
CA LEU A 546 -32.30 -27.18 1.41
C LEU A 546 -32.95 -25.82 1.18
N LEU A 547 -32.18 -24.79 0.78
CA LEU A 547 -32.71 -23.44 0.48
C LEU A 547 -33.82 -23.54 -0.58
N TYR A 548 -33.62 -24.31 -1.62
CA TYR A 548 -34.64 -24.52 -2.67
C TYR A 548 -35.95 -25.11 -2.10
N GLN A 549 -35.85 -26.03 -1.13
CA GLN A 549 -37.03 -26.67 -0.51
C GLN A 549 -37.76 -25.72 0.46
N ILE A 550 -37.03 -24.83 1.16
CA ILE A 550 -37.60 -23.98 2.22
C ILE A 550 -37.77 -22.53 1.81
N ASN A 551 -37.55 -22.17 0.55
CA ASN A 551 -37.54 -20.77 0.08
C ASN A 551 -38.87 -20.03 0.34
N ALA A 552 -39.98 -20.73 0.41
CA ALA A 552 -41.30 -20.18 0.72
C ALA A 552 -41.57 -19.96 2.22
N GLN A 553 -40.69 -20.46 3.10
CA GLN A 553 -40.88 -20.35 4.56
C GLN A 553 -40.37 -18.99 5.09
N PRO A 554 -40.86 -18.55 6.26
CA PRO A 554 -40.34 -17.37 6.93
C PRO A 554 -38.82 -17.47 7.19
N LEU A 555 -38.12 -16.35 7.15
CA LEU A 555 -36.67 -16.29 7.28
C LEU A 555 -36.13 -16.94 8.56
N THR A 556 -36.85 -16.81 9.67
CA THR A 556 -36.53 -17.41 10.95
C THR A 556 -36.60 -18.95 10.91
N GLU A 557 -37.61 -19.53 10.23
CA GLU A 557 -37.71 -20.96 10.03
C GLU A 557 -36.61 -21.48 9.10
N GLN A 558 -36.24 -20.71 8.11
CA GLN A 558 -35.09 -21.03 7.25
C GLN A 558 -33.80 -21.10 8.06
N TRP A 559 -33.54 -20.17 8.98
CA TRP A 559 -32.36 -20.19 9.84
C TRP A 559 -32.33 -21.42 10.76
N ILE A 560 -33.47 -21.83 11.32
CA ILE A 560 -33.57 -23.06 12.14
C ILE A 560 -33.26 -24.28 11.29
N ALA A 561 -33.81 -24.36 10.07
CA ALA A 561 -33.56 -25.46 9.16
C ALA A 561 -32.07 -25.54 8.76
N PHE A 562 -31.46 -24.42 8.41
CA PHE A 562 -30.01 -24.36 8.12
C PHE A 562 -29.15 -24.73 9.34
N ALA A 563 -29.49 -24.29 10.52
CA ALA A 563 -28.77 -24.64 11.74
C ALA A 563 -28.88 -26.14 12.03
N THR A 564 -30.04 -26.73 11.79
CA THR A 564 -30.29 -28.18 11.95
C THR A 564 -29.50 -28.98 10.94
N LEU A 565 -29.48 -28.57 9.66
CA LEU A 565 -28.68 -29.20 8.62
C LEU A 565 -27.18 -29.12 8.95
N GLY A 566 -26.71 -27.94 9.35
CA GLY A 566 -25.30 -27.76 9.72
C GLY A 566 -24.90 -28.59 10.92
N THR A 567 -25.79 -28.73 11.93
CA THR A 567 -25.59 -29.62 13.06
C THR A 567 -25.53 -31.09 12.61
N SER A 568 -26.37 -31.47 11.68
CA SER A 568 -26.38 -32.82 11.10
C SER A 568 -25.09 -33.11 10.33
N LEU A 569 -24.63 -32.15 9.51
CA LEU A 569 -23.35 -32.24 8.78
C LEU A 569 -22.17 -32.32 9.74
N MET A 570 -22.17 -31.53 10.79
CA MET A 570 -21.15 -31.56 11.85
C MET A 570 -21.01 -32.98 12.44
N TYR A 571 -22.10 -33.54 12.87
CA TYR A 571 -22.07 -34.91 13.40
C TYR A 571 -21.77 -35.96 12.30
N GLY A 572 -22.23 -35.74 11.06
CA GLY A 572 -21.90 -36.56 9.89
C GLY A 572 -20.39 -36.65 9.67
N TYR A 573 -19.72 -35.50 9.64
CA TYR A 573 -18.24 -35.45 9.49
C TYR A 573 -17.52 -36.14 10.64
N ARG A 574 -18.02 -36.03 11.87
CA ARG A 574 -17.42 -36.71 13.04
C ARG A 574 -17.64 -38.23 13.04
N ILE A 575 -18.82 -38.67 12.68
CA ILE A 575 -19.15 -40.12 12.63
C ILE A 575 -18.43 -40.77 11.45
N LEU A 576 -18.38 -40.12 10.28
CA LEU A 576 -17.74 -40.61 9.07
C LEU A 576 -16.22 -40.39 9.06
N SER A 577 -15.66 -39.71 10.07
CA SER A 577 -14.23 -39.38 10.13
C SER A 577 -13.30 -40.56 9.83
N PRO A 578 -13.46 -41.79 10.39
CA PRO A 578 -12.55 -42.90 10.09
C PRO A 578 -12.56 -43.31 8.61
N TRP A 579 -13.72 -43.28 7.99
CA TRP A 579 -13.85 -43.57 6.55
C TRP A 579 -13.28 -42.45 5.68
N LEU A 580 -13.53 -41.20 6.02
CA LEU A 580 -12.99 -40.04 5.31
C LEU A 580 -11.46 -39.98 5.38
N ILE A 581 -10.88 -40.28 6.55
CA ILE A 581 -9.43 -40.38 6.73
C ILE A 581 -8.82 -41.41 5.77
N ALA A 582 -9.41 -42.62 5.74
CA ALA A 582 -8.93 -43.71 4.91
C ALA A 582 -9.07 -43.40 3.41
N TYR A 583 -10.19 -42.78 3.00
CA TYR A 583 -10.51 -42.54 1.60
C TYR A 583 -9.81 -41.32 1.01
N LEU A 584 -9.77 -40.22 1.76
CA LEU A 584 -9.22 -38.94 1.30
C LEU A 584 -7.77 -38.71 1.75
N GLN A 585 -7.24 -39.54 2.64
CA GLN A 585 -5.91 -39.44 3.22
C GLN A 585 -5.70 -38.07 3.93
N ILE A 586 -6.74 -37.61 4.63
CA ILE A 586 -6.73 -36.36 5.39
C ILE A 586 -6.55 -36.73 6.87
N PRO A 587 -5.70 -36.04 7.64
CA PRO A 587 -5.53 -36.27 9.06
C PRO A 587 -6.80 -35.88 9.85
N GLU A 588 -7.07 -36.59 10.95
CA GLU A 588 -8.24 -36.37 11.79
C GLU A 588 -8.47 -34.93 12.25
N PRO A 589 -7.43 -34.14 12.64
CA PRO A 589 -7.61 -32.75 13.07
C PRO A 589 -8.30 -31.88 12.03
N GLU A 590 -8.04 -32.11 10.75
CA GLU A 590 -8.54 -31.28 9.65
C GLU A 590 -10.03 -31.55 9.37
N ILE A 591 -10.47 -32.80 9.46
CA ILE A 591 -11.91 -33.15 9.39
C ILE A 591 -12.65 -32.55 10.60
N THR A 592 -11.97 -32.51 11.75
CA THR A 592 -12.49 -31.88 12.95
C THR A 592 -12.71 -30.38 12.78
N ILE A 593 -11.80 -29.67 12.05
CA ILE A 593 -11.97 -28.26 11.73
C ILE A 593 -13.21 -28.02 10.88
N ILE A 594 -13.50 -28.88 9.90
CA ILE A 594 -14.72 -28.77 9.08
C ILE A 594 -15.97 -28.92 9.95
N ALA A 595 -15.97 -29.88 10.87
CA ALA A 595 -17.05 -30.04 11.83
C ALA A 595 -17.19 -28.80 12.74
N HIS A 596 -16.09 -28.20 13.19
CA HIS A 596 -16.14 -26.98 13.98
C HIS A 596 -16.71 -25.79 13.20
N LEU A 597 -16.43 -25.70 11.88
CA LEU A 597 -17.00 -24.66 11.03
C LEU A 597 -18.53 -24.77 10.95
N HIS A 598 -19.06 -25.99 10.74
CA HIS A 598 -20.51 -26.23 10.75
C HIS A 598 -21.14 -25.93 12.11
N TRP A 599 -20.49 -26.33 13.19
CA TRP A 599 -20.90 -25.97 14.55
C TRP A 599 -21.00 -24.45 14.72
N PHE A 600 -19.99 -23.69 14.24
CA PHE A 600 -19.92 -22.23 14.35
C PHE A 600 -21.06 -21.56 13.56
N ILE A 601 -21.24 -21.95 12.29
CA ILE A 601 -22.32 -21.43 11.44
C ILE A 601 -23.68 -21.70 12.06
N SER A 602 -23.94 -22.95 12.50
CA SER A 602 -25.21 -23.34 13.13
C SER A 602 -25.46 -22.57 14.42
N SER A 603 -24.42 -22.31 15.20
CA SER A 603 -24.51 -21.52 16.44
C SER A 603 -24.88 -20.07 16.18
N ILE A 604 -24.31 -19.44 15.12
CA ILE A 604 -24.68 -18.08 14.74
C ILE A 604 -26.14 -18.04 14.26
N LEU A 605 -26.53 -18.96 13.39
CA LEU A 605 -27.91 -19.01 12.87
C LEU A 605 -28.95 -19.13 13.98
N LEU A 606 -28.71 -20.01 14.95
CA LEU A 606 -29.59 -20.11 16.12
C LEU A 606 -29.52 -18.85 17.01
N GLY A 607 -28.35 -18.20 17.09
CA GLY A 607 -28.21 -16.91 17.77
C GLY A 607 -29.13 -15.83 17.24
N LEU A 608 -29.33 -15.79 15.91
CA LEU A 608 -30.25 -14.85 15.25
C LEU A 608 -31.73 -15.11 15.55
N VAL A 609 -32.06 -16.32 15.96
CA VAL A 609 -33.45 -16.71 16.29
C VAL A 609 -33.82 -16.41 17.74
N ILE A 610 -32.86 -16.10 18.61
CA ILE A 610 -33.09 -15.87 20.04
C ILE A 610 -34.15 -14.79 20.31
N SER A 611 -34.15 -13.72 19.50
CA SER A 611 -35.05 -12.56 19.63
C SER A 611 -36.47 -12.81 19.09
N SER A 612 -36.68 -13.86 18.31
CA SER A 612 -37.96 -14.14 17.64
C SER A 612 -38.35 -15.62 17.85
N PRO A 613 -38.86 -16.01 19.01
CA PRO A 613 -39.20 -17.38 19.31
C PRO A 613 -40.40 -17.88 18.47
N ILE A 614 -40.27 -19.10 17.91
CA ILE A 614 -41.27 -19.70 17.03
C ILE A 614 -41.74 -21.03 17.62
N ASN A 615 -43.05 -21.11 17.85
CA ASN A 615 -43.65 -22.31 18.40
C ASN A 615 -43.72 -23.48 17.42
N SER A 616 -43.84 -23.21 16.11
CA SER A 616 -44.00 -24.25 15.09
C SER A 616 -42.79 -25.18 14.96
N GLN A 617 -41.60 -24.75 15.32
CA GLN A 617 -40.34 -25.52 15.22
C GLN A 617 -39.60 -25.68 16.56
N LEU A 618 -40.33 -25.62 17.65
CA LEU A 618 -39.77 -25.65 19.01
C LEU A 618 -38.85 -26.85 19.29
N LEU A 619 -39.30 -28.03 18.99
CA LEU A 619 -38.52 -29.28 19.25
C LEU A 619 -37.23 -29.27 18.41
N LEU A 620 -37.29 -28.77 17.21
CA LEU A 620 -36.12 -28.71 16.30
C LEU A 620 -35.09 -27.71 16.85
N THR A 621 -35.54 -26.53 17.28
CA THR A 621 -34.67 -25.47 17.84
C THR A 621 -34.01 -25.91 19.15
N ILE A 622 -34.78 -26.46 20.08
CA ILE A 622 -34.25 -26.98 21.36
C ILE A 622 -33.28 -28.14 21.10
N GLY A 623 -33.70 -29.15 20.30
CA GLY A 623 -32.86 -30.29 19.98
C GLY A 623 -31.54 -29.90 19.34
N THR A 624 -31.58 -29.01 18.34
CA THR A 624 -30.38 -28.51 17.68
C THR A 624 -29.48 -27.75 18.65
N SER A 625 -30.05 -26.87 19.49
CA SER A 625 -29.30 -26.12 20.49
C SER A 625 -28.62 -27.05 21.52
N LEU A 626 -29.32 -28.04 22.03
CA LEU A 626 -28.76 -29.03 22.96
C LEU A 626 -27.63 -29.84 22.33
N LEU A 627 -27.76 -30.24 21.06
CA LEU A 627 -26.70 -30.91 20.31
C LEU A 627 -25.46 -30.04 20.12
N LEU A 628 -25.63 -28.76 19.83
CA LEU A 628 -24.51 -27.81 19.69
C LEU A 628 -23.82 -27.55 21.05
N ILE A 629 -24.57 -27.34 22.10
CA ILE A 629 -24.05 -27.20 23.47
C ILE A 629 -23.27 -28.44 23.88
N ARG A 630 -23.88 -29.61 23.68
CA ARG A 630 -23.20 -30.88 23.95
C ARG A 630 -21.89 -30.98 23.19
N TYR A 631 -21.90 -30.66 21.89
CA TYR A 631 -20.68 -30.69 21.10
C TYR A 631 -19.59 -29.80 21.68
N ALA A 632 -19.91 -28.54 21.96
CA ALA A 632 -18.96 -27.57 22.51
C ALA A 632 -18.39 -28.04 23.86
N LEU A 633 -19.23 -28.43 24.81
CA LEU A 633 -18.79 -28.90 26.11
C LEU A 633 -17.91 -30.17 26.00
N PHE A 634 -18.28 -31.13 25.14
CA PHE A 634 -17.48 -32.34 24.96
C PHE A 634 -16.15 -32.11 24.22
N GLN A 635 -16.02 -31.05 23.39
CA GLN A 635 -14.72 -30.66 22.84
C GLN A 635 -13.77 -30.11 23.91
N GLY A 636 -14.30 -29.51 24.98
CA GLY A 636 -13.52 -29.08 26.15
C GLY A 636 -13.13 -30.21 27.10
N ARG A 637 -13.68 -31.41 26.91
CA ARG A 637 -13.42 -32.55 27.78
C ARG A 637 -12.23 -33.36 27.32
N TYR A 638 -11.33 -33.69 28.23
CA TYR A 638 -10.12 -34.51 27.93
C TYR A 638 -9.22 -33.95 26.82
N ASN A 639 -9.29 -32.67 26.55
CA ASN A 639 -8.42 -32.04 25.54
C ASN A 639 -7.01 -31.83 26.12
N SER A 640 -6.01 -32.23 25.37
CA SER A 640 -4.59 -32.09 25.77
C SER A 640 -4.11 -30.63 25.78
N TYR A 641 -4.76 -29.75 25.05
CA TYR A 641 -4.42 -28.32 25.00
C TYR A 641 -5.35 -27.54 25.92
N LEU A 642 -4.84 -27.13 27.09
CA LEU A 642 -5.61 -26.47 28.14
C LEU A 642 -6.38 -25.22 27.65
N TYR A 643 -5.72 -24.34 26.86
CA TYR A 643 -6.35 -23.10 26.36
C TYR A 643 -7.54 -23.39 25.41
N THR A 644 -7.40 -24.34 24.52
CA THR A 644 -8.48 -24.73 23.60
C THR A 644 -9.64 -25.39 24.37
N ALA A 645 -9.32 -26.20 25.38
CA ALA A 645 -10.33 -26.80 26.25
C ALA A 645 -11.14 -25.74 27.01
N GLU A 646 -10.46 -24.75 27.56
CA GLU A 646 -11.11 -23.66 28.29
C GLU A 646 -12.04 -22.85 27.37
N THR A 647 -11.59 -22.50 26.14
CA THR A 647 -12.41 -21.74 25.18
C THR A 647 -13.69 -22.49 24.79
N TRP A 648 -13.59 -23.79 24.54
CA TRP A 648 -14.77 -24.61 24.23
C TRP A 648 -15.80 -24.65 25.35
N VAL A 649 -15.37 -24.71 26.61
CA VAL A 649 -16.29 -24.67 27.76
C VAL A 649 -16.94 -23.28 27.87
N TYR A 650 -16.19 -22.18 27.69
CA TYR A 650 -16.79 -20.84 27.70
C TYR A 650 -17.88 -20.69 26.64
N VAL A 651 -17.60 -21.13 25.43
CA VAL A 651 -18.57 -21.03 24.34
C VAL A 651 -19.80 -21.90 24.60
N GLY A 652 -19.61 -23.11 25.13
CA GLY A 652 -20.74 -23.96 25.56
C GLY A 652 -21.61 -23.29 26.62
N LEU A 653 -21.01 -22.59 27.58
CA LEU A 653 -21.74 -21.80 28.57
C LEU A 653 -22.51 -20.62 27.95
N ILE A 654 -21.91 -19.91 27.00
CA ILE A 654 -22.58 -18.83 26.26
C ILE A 654 -23.78 -19.36 25.49
N GLN A 655 -23.64 -20.50 24.79
CA GLN A 655 -24.76 -21.14 24.09
C GLN A 655 -25.86 -21.58 25.04
N THR A 656 -25.52 -22.11 26.21
CA THR A 656 -26.50 -22.48 27.23
C THR A 656 -27.28 -21.26 27.72
N THR A 657 -26.60 -20.12 27.92
CA THR A 657 -27.25 -18.85 28.26
C THR A 657 -28.20 -18.39 27.16
N GLY A 658 -27.77 -18.47 25.89
CA GLY A 658 -28.64 -18.18 24.73
C GLY A 658 -29.90 -19.04 24.68
N LEU A 659 -29.78 -20.35 24.94
CA LEU A 659 -30.94 -21.25 25.00
C LEU A 659 -31.89 -20.90 26.16
N VAL A 660 -31.35 -20.55 27.32
CA VAL A 660 -32.16 -20.10 28.48
C VAL A 660 -32.93 -18.82 28.11
N ILE A 661 -32.30 -17.84 27.50
CA ILE A 661 -32.98 -16.59 27.07
C ILE A 661 -34.06 -16.91 26.04
N TYR A 662 -33.79 -17.77 25.08
CA TYR A 662 -34.78 -18.22 24.10
C TYR A 662 -36.01 -18.85 24.75
N LEU A 663 -35.80 -19.76 25.72
CA LEU A 663 -36.87 -20.41 26.46
C LEU A 663 -37.66 -19.43 27.34
N GLN A 664 -37.01 -18.45 27.94
CA GLN A 664 -37.67 -17.39 28.70
C GLN A 664 -38.61 -16.56 27.84
N ASN A 665 -38.16 -16.17 26.64
CA ASN A 665 -38.97 -15.41 25.72
C ASN A 665 -40.12 -16.24 25.14
N LEU A 666 -39.87 -17.53 24.87
CA LEU A 666 -40.87 -18.44 24.30
C LEU A 666 -42.01 -18.73 25.26
N LEU A 667 -41.70 -18.99 26.56
CA LEU A 667 -42.67 -19.38 27.59
C LEU A 667 -43.35 -18.17 28.22
N ASP A 668 -42.99 -16.95 27.82
CA ASP A 668 -43.43 -15.66 28.37
C ASP A 668 -43.25 -15.56 29.90
N ILE A 669 -42.24 -16.29 30.43
CA ILE A 669 -41.89 -16.29 31.87
C ILE A 669 -40.90 -15.17 32.19
N SER A 670 -40.53 -14.39 31.20
CA SER A 670 -39.55 -13.30 31.29
C SER A 670 -39.92 -12.34 32.43
N ASN A 671 -41.19 -11.95 32.54
CA ASN A 671 -41.70 -11.06 33.59
C ASN A 671 -41.52 -11.62 35.02
N PHE A 672 -41.55 -12.93 35.18
CA PHE A 672 -41.30 -13.57 36.48
C PHE A 672 -39.81 -13.84 36.74
N LEU A 673 -39.09 -14.31 35.76
CA LEU A 673 -37.69 -14.78 35.94
C LEU A 673 -36.68 -13.63 35.97
N ILE A 674 -36.88 -12.54 35.18
CA ILE A 674 -35.95 -11.42 35.13
C ILE A 674 -35.64 -10.80 36.49
N PRO A 675 -36.65 -10.47 37.31
CA PRO A 675 -36.37 -9.89 38.64
C PRO A 675 -35.56 -10.83 39.55
N TRP A 676 -35.80 -12.15 39.47
CA TRP A 676 -35.14 -13.16 40.28
C TRP A 676 -33.84 -13.71 39.67
N SER A 677 -33.48 -13.29 38.44
CA SER A 677 -32.36 -13.86 37.70
C SER A 677 -31.03 -13.76 38.44
N GLY A 678 -30.77 -12.66 39.15
CA GLY A 678 -29.59 -12.50 39.99
C GLY A 678 -29.49 -13.55 41.11
N SER A 679 -30.61 -13.85 41.82
CA SER A 679 -30.63 -14.86 42.84
C SER A 679 -30.44 -16.27 42.26
N LEU A 680 -31.16 -16.61 41.19
CA LEU A 680 -31.08 -17.92 40.55
C LEU A 680 -29.68 -18.18 40.01
N VAL A 681 -29.07 -17.20 39.33
CA VAL A 681 -27.72 -17.30 38.81
C VAL A 681 -26.67 -17.35 39.91
N SER A 682 -26.90 -16.69 41.05
CA SER A 682 -25.99 -16.80 42.18
C SER A 682 -25.98 -18.21 42.78
N ILE A 683 -27.15 -18.84 42.89
CA ILE A 683 -27.26 -20.24 43.32
C ILE A 683 -26.57 -21.18 42.29
N LEU A 684 -26.84 -21.01 41.02
CA LEU A 684 -26.19 -21.80 39.97
C LEU A 684 -24.66 -21.63 39.96
N SER A 685 -24.19 -20.39 40.17
CA SER A 685 -22.78 -20.07 40.31
C SER A 685 -22.11 -20.74 41.49
N TYR A 686 -22.82 -20.91 42.58
CA TYR A 686 -22.31 -21.67 43.73
C TYR A 686 -22.05 -23.14 43.36
N PHE A 687 -22.94 -23.76 42.58
CA PHE A 687 -22.73 -25.11 42.07
C PHE A 687 -21.57 -25.14 41.08
N PHE A 688 -21.48 -24.21 40.13
CA PHE A 688 -20.36 -24.13 39.19
C PHE A 688 -19.00 -24.00 39.88
N TYR A 689 -18.96 -23.37 41.06
CA TYR A 689 -17.73 -23.21 41.80
C TYR A 689 -17.30 -24.47 42.57
N ILE A 690 -18.26 -25.25 43.15
CA ILE A 690 -17.98 -26.38 44.06
C ILE A 690 -17.83 -27.69 43.33
N LEU A 691 -18.53 -27.90 42.20
CA LEU A 691 -18.53 -29.20 41.50
C LEU A 691 -17.10 -29.59 41.04
N PRO A 692 -16.77 -30.89 41.16
CA PRO A 692 -15.43 -31.42 40.86
C PRO A 692 -15.22 -31.65 39.34
N TRP A 693 -15.18 -30.57 38.55
CA TRP A 693 -15.10 -30.60 37.12
C TRP A 693 -13.89 -31.37 36.60
N ASN A 694 -12.74 -31.32 37.30
CA ASN A 694 -11.53 -32.05 36.95
C ASN A 694 -11.72 -33.58 36.99
N ILE A 695 -12.48 -34.10 37.92
CA ILE A 695 -12.78 -35.53 37.99
C ILE A 695 -13.57 -35.99 36.75
N TRP A 696 -14.40 -35.12 36.23
CA TRP A 696 -15.21 -35.36 35.04
C TRP A 696 -14.49 -35.05 33.72
N GLY A 697 -13.23 -34.63 33.78
CA GLY A 697 -12.36 -34.38 32.62
C GLY A 697 -12.50 -33.00 32.01
N TRP A 698 -13.15 -32.04 32.65
CA TRP A 698 -13.22 -30.64 32.20
C TRP A 698 -12.22 -29.75 32.92
N PRO A 699 -11.68 -28.66 32.25
CA PRO A 699 -10.87 -27.67 32.92
C PRO A 699 -11.68 -26.90 33.96
N VAL A 700 -11.14 -26.73 35.15
CA VAL A 700 -11.84 -26.08 36.30
C VAL A 700 -11.99 -24.57 36.13
N ARG A 701 -11.01 -23.93 35.48
CA ARG A 701 -10.94 -22.46 35.38
C ARG A 701 -12.16 -21.81 34.71
N PRO A 702 -12.70 -22.27 33.60
CA PRO A 702 -13.87 -21.65 32.98
C PRO A 702 -15.10 -21.64 33.90
N TRP A 703 -15.36 -22.75 34.56
CA TRP A 703 -16.49 -22.90 35.48
C TRP A 703 -16.38 -21.97 36.69
N LYS A 704 -15.18 -21.86 37.28
CA LYS A 704 -14.95 -20.93 38.41
C LYS A 704 -15.02 -19.48 37.96
N ARG A 705 -14.50 -19.12 36.80
CA ARG A 705 -14.60 -17.76 36.28
C ARG A 705 -16.04 -17.40 35.89
N ALA A 706 -16.76 -18.32 35.25
CA ALA A 706 -18.18 -18.11 34.98
C ALA A 706 -18.97 -17.91 36.28
N ALA A 707 -18.71 -18.73 37.30
CA ALA A 707 -19.32 -18.56 38.62
C ALA A 707 -19.07 -17.19 39.28
N ILE A 708 -17.89 -16.61 38.99
CA ILE A 708 -17.57 -15.27 39.52
C ILE A 708 -18.23 -14.16 38.71
N ILE A 709 -18.30 -14.31 37.38
CA ILE A 709 -18.71 -13.22 36.47
C ILE A 709 -20.23 -13.17 36.27
N LEU A 710 -20.89 -14.32 36.17
CA LEU A 710 -22.30 -14.40 35.79
C LEU A 710 -23.24 -13.63 36.73
N PRO A 711 -23.15 -13.71 38.08
CA PRO A 711 -24.07 -12.96 38.94
C PRO A 711 -24.01 -11.45 38.76
N VAL A 712 -22.80 -10.87 38.62
CA VAL A 712 -22.65 -9.43 38.38
C VAL A 712 -23.31 -9.02 37.06
N ILE A 713 -22.99 -9.73 35.99
CA ILE A 713 -23.56 -9.41 34.67
C ILE A 713 -25.08 -9.54 34.70
N THR A 714 -25.60 -10.59 35.35
CA THR A 714 -27.05 -10.85 35.37
C THR A 714 -27.79 -9.80 36.16
N VAL A 715 -27.29 -9.42 37.34
CA VAL A 715 -27.91 -8.36 38.15
C VAL A 715 -27.91 -7.02 37.43
N ILE A 716 -26.79 -6.66 36.79
CA ILE A 716 -26.69 -5.39 36.03
C ILE A 716 -27.59 -5.42 34.80
N SER A 717 -27.52 -6.47 33.97
CA SER A 717 -28.30 -6.57 32.74
C SER A 717 -29.80 -6.65 32.96
N SER A 718 -30.25 -7.36 34.01
CA SER A 718 -31.65 -7.47 34.35
C SER A 718 -32.29 -6.13 34.72
N HIS A 719 -31.53 -5.20 35.28
CA HIS A 719 -32.01 -3.85 35.60
C HIS A 719 -32.51 -3.10 34.35
N PHE A 720 -31.80 -3.19 33.21
CA PHE A 720 -32.15 -2.47 31.99
C PHE A 720 -33.41 -2.99 31.29
N ILE A 721 -33.87 -4.18 31.68
CA ILE A 721 -35.03 -4.85 31.08
C ILE A 721 -36.23 -4.83 32.03
N LEU A 722 -36.05 -4.36 33.28
CA LEU A 722 -36.99 -4.44 34.37
C LEU A 722 -38.19 -3.50 34.17
N GLN A 723 -39.39 -3.97 34.51
CA GLN A 723 -40.58 -3.14 34.60
C GLN A 723 -40.64 -2.41 35.97
N PRO A 724 -41.24 -1.22 36.04
CA PRO A 724 -41.27 -0.43 37.28
C PRO A 724 -41.85 -1.18 38.50
N GLU A 725 -42.83 -2.03 38.27
CA GLU A 725 -43.53 -2.79 39.33
C GLU A 725 -42.66 -3.88 39.97
N GLN A 726 -41.57 -4.24 39.33
CA GLN A 726 -40.70 -5.36 39.71
C GLN A 726 -39.41 -4.91 40.43
N GLN A 727 -39.25 -3.64 40.69
CA GLN A 727 -38.03 -3.08 41.29
C GLN A 727 -37.72 -3.69 42.67
N LEU A 728 -38.72 -3.91 43.52
CA LEU A 728 -38.50 -4.45 44.87
C LEU A 728 -37.90 -5.87 44.81
N THR A 729 -38.40 -6.73 43.92
CA THR A 729 -37.91 -8.10 43.77
C THR A 729 -36.51 -8.11 43.19
N TRP A 730 -36.20 -7.17 42.28
CA TRP A 730 -34.85 -6.99 41.73
C TRP A 730 -33.87 -6.53 42.83
N TYR A 731 -34.22 -5.57 43.72
CA TYR A 731 -33.37 -5.18 44.85
C TYR A 731 -33.06 -6.37 45.77
N LEU A 732 -34.02 -7.21 46.06
CA LEU A 732 -33.79 -8.43 46.83
C LEU A 732 -32.81 -9.37 46.11
N SER A 733 -32.97 -9.54 44.81
CA SER A 733 -32.08 -10.36 43.99
C SER A 733 -30.65 -9.80 43.93
N ALA A 734 -30.48 -8.47 43.86
CA ALA A 734 -29.19 -7.81 43.89
C ALA A 734 -28.49 -7.97 45.28
N ILE A 735 -29.26 -7.92 46.37
CA ILE A 735 -28.75 -8.20 47.70
C ILE A 735 -28.27 -9.65 47.82
N PHE A 736 -29.02 -10.62 47.30
CA PHE A 736 -28.59 -12.02 47.22
C PHE A 736 -27.27 -12.17 46.47
N GLY A 737 -27.13 -11.51 45.31
CA GLY A 737 -25.88 -11.47 44.53
C GLY A 737 -24.71 -10.88 45.34
N THR A 738 -24.97 -9.80 46.11
CA THR A 738 -23.96 -9.19 46.98
C THR A 738 -23.53 -10.16 48.08
N LEU A 739 -24.49 -10.82 48.78
CA LEU A 739 -24.22 -11.81 49.83
C LEU A 739 -23.45 -13.02 49.26
N PHE A 740 -23.77 -13.45 48.08
CA PHE A 740 -23.05 -14.53 47.42
C PHE A 740 -21.55 -14.24 47.33
N TYR A 741 -21.13 -13.04 46.92
CA TYR A 741 -19.70 -12.69 46.80
C TYR A 741 -19.02 -12.59 48.17
N ILE A 742 -19.71 -12.13 49.19
CA ILE A 742 -19.18 -12.10 50.55
C ILE A 742 -18.94 -13.53 51.05
N ILE A 743 -19.90 -14.41 50.86
CA ILE A 743 -19.78 -15.83 51.22
C ILE A 743 -18.66 -16.50 50.45
N LEU A 744 -18.61 -16.25 49.15
CA LEU A 744 -17.57 -16.80 48.26
C LEU A 744 -16.18 -16.30 48.65
N ALA A 745 -16.02 -15.01 48.99
CA ALA A 745 -14.77 -14.43 49.47
C ALA A 745 -14.28 -15.11 50.77
N LYS A 746 -15.19 -15.37 51.69
CA LYS A 746 -14.88 -16.10 52.93
C LYS A 746 -14.49 -17.57 52.63
N PHE A 747 -15.21 -18.25 51.78
CA PHE A 747 -14.94 -19.64 51.41
C PHE A 747 -13.59 -19.83 50.66
N THR A 748 -13.25 -18.89 49.80
CA THR A 748 -12.05 -18.96 48.98
C THR A 748 -10.82 -18.27 49.60
N GLN A 749 -11.02 -17.63 50.77
CA GLN A 749 -10.00 -16.77 51.40
C GLN A 749 -9.46 -15.69 50.48
N ASN A 750 -10.23 -15.28 49.44
CA ASN A 750 -9.84 -14.26 48.48
C ASN A 750 -10.68 -13.00 48.68
N ILE A 751 -10.09 -12.06 49.40
CA ILE A 751 -10.77 -10.81 49.76
C ILE A 751 -11.15 -9.97 48.55
N ARG A 752 -10.46 -10.11 47.41
CA ARG A 752 -10.76 -9.34 46.17
C ARG A 752 -12.15 -9.61 45.60
N LEU A 753 -12.76 -10.74 45.93
CA LEU A 753 -14.14 -11.03 45.53
C LEU A 753 -15.15 -10.08 46.19
N THR A 754 -14.82 -9.48 47.34
CA THR A 754 -15.66 -8.45 47.98
C THR A 754 -15.75 -7.14 47.16
N TYR A 755 -14.83 -6.91 46.18
CA TYR A 755 -14.94 -5.76 45.26
C TYR A 755 -16.15 -5.91 44.34
N LEU A 756 -16.48 -7.13 43.94
CA LEU A 756 -17.67 -7.40 43.14
C LEU A 756 -18.96 -7.16 43.97
N SER A 757 -18.94 -7.51 45.24
CA SER A 757 -20.06 -7.17 46.14
C SER A 757 -20.19 -5.66 46.34
N LEU A 758 -19.07 -4.94 46.43
CA LEU A 758 -19.05 -3.50 46.53
C LEU A 758 -19.58 -2.82 45.27
N THR A 759 -19.20 -3.34 44.07
CA THR A 759 -19.73 -2.87 42.78
C THR A 759 -21.25 -3.07 42.70
N LEU A 760 -21.76 -4.24 43.09
CA LEU A 760 -23.20 -4.52 43.09
C LEU A 760 -23.97 -3.64 44.08
N ILE A 761 -23.47 -3.46 45.29
CA ILE A 761 -24.14 -2.62 46.30
C ILE A 761 -24.15 -1.14 45.85
N SER A 762 -23.05 -0.67 45.27
CA SER A 762 -22.97 0.69 44.72
C SER A 762 -23.93 0.88 43.53
N PHE A 763 -23.98 -0.08 42.61
CA PHE A 763 -24.91 -0.06 41.49
C PHE A 763 -26.38 -0.07 42.00
N THR A 764 -26.69 -0.92 42.93
CA THR A 764 -28.04 -1.00 43.57
C THR A 764 -28.42 0.30 44.27
N PHE A 765 -27.45 0.91 44.97
CA PHE A 765 -27.65 2.19 45.65
C PHE A 765 -27.94 3.32 44.67
N TYR A 766 -27.19 3.44 43.56
CA TYR A 766 -27.45 4.45 42.53
C TYR A 766 -28.83 4.30 41.87
N ASN A 767 -29.23 3.08 41.61
CA ASN A 767 -30.57 2.82 41.06
C ASN A 767 -31.71 3.07 42.08
N TRP A 768 -31.48 2.82 43.35
CA TRP A 768 -32.42 3.15 44.42
C TRP A 768 -32.58 4.67 44.61
N LEU A 769 -31.46 5.38 44.46
CA LEU A 769 -31.41 6.82 44.66
C LEU A 769 -32.14 7.59 43.55
N GLY A 770 -32.14 7.09 42.32
CA GLY A 770 -32.70 7.77 41.14
C GLY A 770 -31.94 9.05 40.78
N SER A 771 -32.64 10.05 40.19
CA SER A 771 -32.09 11.36 39.93
C SER A 771 -32.11 12.21 41.20
N THR A 772 -30.92 12.47 41.74
CA THR A 772 -30.78 13.39 42.89
C THR A 772 -29.82 14.51 42.51
N ASP A 773 -30.16 15.71 42.92
CA ASP A 773 -29.25 16.86 42.78
C ASP A 773 -28.24 16.94 43.94
N ASP A 774 -28.37 16.02 44.93
CA ASP A 774 -27.51 15.98 46.08
C ASP A 774 -26.14 15.34 45.75
N ILE A 775 -25.13 16.16 45.52
CA ILE A 775 -23.77 15.75 45.14
C ILE A 775 -23.15 14.87 46.25
N PHE A 776 -23.47 15.13 47.55
CA PHE A 776 -22.92 14.35 48.63
C PHE A 776 -23.40 12.91 48.59
N ILE A 777 -24.72 12.70 48.43
CA ILE A 777 -25.31 11.36 48.39
C ILE A 777 -24.81 10.63 47.15
N PHE A 778 -24.66 11.34 46.01
CA PHE A 778 -24.14 10.77 44.79
C PHE A 778 -22.67 10.29 44.90
N THR A 779 -21.83 11.03 45.64
CA THR A 779 -20.41 10.68 45.80
C THR A 779 -20.13 9.71 46.96
N LEU A 780 -21.13 9.41 47.79
CA LEU A 780 -20.97 8.53 48.94
C LEU A 780 -20.47 7.12 48.60
N PRO A 781 -21.03 6.39 47.60
CA PRO A 781 -20.52 5.06 47.25
C PRO A 781 -19.09 5.10 46.71
N ILE A 782 -18.73 6.15 45.97
CA ILE A 782 -17.38 6.31 45.39
C ILE A 782 -16.37 6.48 46.55
N SER A 783 -16.63 7.38 47.46
CA SER A 783 -15.75 7.65 48.61
C SER A 783 -15.62 6.42 49.52
N CYS A 784 -16.74 5.76 49.85
CA CYS A 784 -16.73 4.52 50.64
C CYS A 784 -15.95 3.41 49.93
N SER A 785 -16.09 3.28 48.61
CA SER A 785 -15.38 2.28 47.81
C SER A 785 -13.87 2.52 47.83
N LEU A 786 -13.42 3.78 47.67
CA LEU A 786 -12.01 4.15 47.75
C LEU A 786 -11.41 3.86 49.11
N LEU A 787 -12.15 4.21 50.16
CA LEU A 787 -11.71 3.96 51.55
C LEU A 787 -11.65 2.45 51.84
N TYR A 788 -12.67 1.68 51.44
CA TYR A 788 -12.66 0.21 51.55
C TYR A 788 -11.48 -0.41 50.82
N PHE A 789 -11.27 -0.02 49.56
CA PHE A 789 -10.17 -0.52 48.75
C PHE A 789 -8.81 -0.21 49.36
N SER A 790 -8.61 1.02 49.83
CA SER A 790 -7.36 1.44 50.47
C SER A 790 -7.03 0.64 51.73
N GLN A 791 -8.05 0.11 52.41
CA GLN A 791 -7.89 -0.64 53.66
C GLN A 791 -7.75 -2.15 53.45
N VAL A 792 -8.40 -2.69 52.42
CA VAL A 792 -8.60 -4.13 52.25
C VAL A 792 -7.63 -4.74 51.27
N GLU A 793 -7.19 -4.01 50.25
CA GLU A 793 -6.32 -4.55 49.18
C GLU A 793 -4.94 -4.95 49.70
N PRO A 794 -4.54 -6.24 49.59
CA PRO A 794 -3.27 -6.73 50.10
C PRO A 794 -2.03 -6.06 49.51
N SER A 795 -2.10 -5.68 48.21
CA SER A 795 -0.99 -5.03 47.55
C SER A 795 -0.69 -3.63 48.06
N LEU A 796 -1.72 -2.93 48.56
CA LEU A 796 -1.59 -1.60 49.17
C LEU A 796 -1.03 -1.64 50.61
N LYS A 797 -1.05 -2.81 51.25
CA LYS A 797 -0.48 -2.99 52.60
C LYS A 797 1.06 -3.11 52.57
N LEU A 798 1.66 -3.32 51.38
CA LEU A 798 3.11 -3.35 51.24
C LEU A 798 3.70 -1.94 51.43
N GLU A 799 4.88 -1.86 52.05
CA GLU A 799 5.57 -0.57 52.28
C GLU A 799 5.85 0.22 51.01
N GLN A 800 6.13 -0.47 49.93
CA GLN A 800 6.38 0.17 48.63
C GLN A 800 5.17 0.96 48.09
N ASN A 801 3.98 0.61 48.48
CA ASN A 801 2.72 1.24 48.06
C ASN A 801 2.11 2.17 49.11
N ARG A 802 2.84 2.54 50.15
CA ARG A 802 2.39 3.40 51.24
C ARG A 802 1.84 4.74 50.74
N ASP A 803 2.54 5.37 49.78
CA ASP A 803 2.14 6.66 49.22
C ASP A 803 0.85 6.54 48.41
N LEU A 804 0.70 5.46 47.63
CA LEU A 804 -0.53 5.20 46.89
C LEU A 804 -1.71 4.95 47.82
N ARG A 805 -1.51 4.17 48.89
CA ARG A 805 -2.50 3.94 49.91
C ARG A 805 -2.91 5.24 50.63
N HIS A 806 -1.92 6.08 50.97
CA HIS A 806 -2.15 7.40 51.52
C HIS A 806 -2.95 8.29 50.55
N GLY A 807 -2.57 8.33 49.29
CA GLY A 807 -3.27 9.08 48.22
C GLY A 807 -4.74 8.66 48.07
N LEU A 808 -5.03 7.36 48.07
CA LEU A 808 -6.41 6.84 47.98
C LEU A 808 -7.25 7.21 49.21
N ARG A 809 -6.64 7.17 50.42
CA ARG A 809 -7.30 7.61 51.65
C ARG A 809 -7.58 9.12 51.66
N VAL A 810 -6.62 9.93 51.14
CA VAL A 810 -6.81 11.39 50.98
C VAL A 810 -7.95 11.66 49.99
N LEU A 811 -7.96 10.99 48.84
CA LEU A 811 -9.02 11.17 47.82
C LEU A 811 -10.38 10.73 48.36
N GLY A 812 -10.49 9.52 48.95
CA GLY A 812 -11.76 9.02 49.47
C GLY A 812 -12.32 9.91 50.60
N THR A 813 -11.47 10.33 51.53
CA THR A 813 -11.88 11.23 52.61
C THR A 813 -12.17 12.64 52.13
N GLY A 814 -11.34 13.12 51.15
CA GLY A 814 -11.52 14.42 50.54
C GLY A 814 -12.84 14.54 49.79
N ILE A 815 -13.21 13.52 49.01
CA ILE A 815 -14.52 13.46 48.36
C ILE A 815 -15.64 13.45 49.40
N LEU A 816 -15.57 12.57 50.41
CA LEU A 816 -16.61 12.44 51.43
C LEU A 816 -16.86 13.74 52.20
N CYS A 817 -15.80 14.31 52.76
CA CYS A 817 -15.91 15.52 53.57
C CYS A 817 -16.05 16.79 52.69
N GLY A 818 -15.42 16.86 51.52
CA GLY A 818 -15.47 17.98 50.59
C GLY A 818 -16.85 18.18 49.98
N THR A 819 -17.50 17.09 49.52
CA THR A 819 -18.85 17.16 48.95
C THR A 819 -19.91 17.46 50.06
N SER A 820 -19.69 16.98 51.30
CA SER A 820 -20.56 17.37 52.41
C SER A 820 -20.49 18.87 52.73
N LEU A 821 -19.31 19.48 52.61
CA LEU A 821 -19.11 20.91 52.74
C LEU A 821 -19.81 21.71 51.64
N GLY A 822 -19.69 21.25 50.37
CA GLY A 822 -20.28 21.91 49.19
C GLY A 822 -21.79 21.86 49.19
N ASN A 823 -22.37 20.76 49.60
CA ASN A 823 -23.82 20.52 49.53
C ASN A 823 -24.59 21.13 50.73
N PHE A 824 -24.00 21.12 51.91
CA PHE A 824 -24.63 21.62 53.14
C PHE A 824 -24.03 22.94 53.64
N GLN A 825 -23.72 23.86 52.69
CA GLN A 825 -23.06 25.14 53.01
C GLN A 825 -23.82 25.99 54.07
N GLY A 826 -25.15 25.96 54.02
CA GLY A 826 -25.99 26.80 54.89
C GLY A 826 -25.97 26.39 56.37
N THR A 827 -25.88 25.10 56.66
CA THR A 827 -25.87 24.61 58.08
C THR A 827 -24.49 24.21 58.57
N GLY A 828 -23.62 23.68 57.70
CA GLY A 828 -22.26 23.19 58.01
C GLY A 828 -22.19 22.07 59.06
N ILE A 829 -23.34 21.60 59.57
CA ILE A 829 -23.39 20.63 60.68
C ILE A 829 -22.89 19.28 60.23
N LEU A 830 -23.35 18.78 59.05
CA LEU A 830 -22.92 17.48 58.55
C LEU A 830 -21.42 17.47 58.19
N ALA A 831 -20.93 18.52 57.52
CA ALA A 831 -19.53 18.67 57.21
C ALA A 831 -18.65 18.77 58.46
N GLY A 832 -19.17 19.45 59.49
CA GLY A 832 -18.53 19.53 60.81
C GLY A 832 -18.43 18.17 61.49
N ILE A 833 -19.54 17.42 61.58
CA ILE A 833 -19.56 16.08 62.17
C ILE A 833 -18.65 15.11 61.42
N LEU A 834 -18.74 15.06 60.11
CA LEU A 834 -17.92 14.15 59.27
C LEU A 834 -16.43 14.46 59.38
N SER A 835 -16.07 15.74 59.29
CA SER A 835 -14.67 16.17 59.43
C SER A 835 -14.13 15.90 60.87
N LEU A 836 -14.92 16.15 61.92
CA LEU A 836 -14.55 15.81 63.26
C LEU A 836 -14.41 14.29 63.51
N ALA A 837 -15.35 13.51 62.93
CA ALA A 837 -15.27 12.05 62.97
C ALA A 837 -14.02 11.54 62.25
N THR A 838 -13.66 12.09 61.11
CA THR A 838 -12.44 11.72 60.38
C THR A 838 -11.17 12.11 61.13
N ILE A 839 -11.17 13.23 61.87
CA ILE A 839 -10.06 13.60 62.74
C ILE A 839 -9.90 12.56 63.85
N PHE A 840 -10.99 12.19 64.56
CA PHE A 840 -10.95 11.21 65.66
C PHE A 840 -10.53 9.82 65.14
N VAL A 841 -11.04 9.39 63.94
CA VAL A 841 -10.62 8.15 63.34
C VAL A 841 -9.14 8.23 62.94
N GLY A 842 -8.68 9.36 62.40
CA GLY A 842 -7.26 9.59 62.07
C GLY A 842 -6.36 9.48 63.28
N LEU A 843 -6.75 10.08 64.39
CA LEU A 843 -6.03 10.01 65.69
C LEU A 843 -6.05 8.59 66.28
N GLY A 844 -7.21 7.93 66.28
CA GLY A 844 -7.38 6.58 66.83
C GLY A 844 -6.64 5.49 66.05
N LEU A 845 -6.65 5.59 64.75
CA LEU A 845 -6.01 4.61 63.83
C LEU A 845 -4.58 5.05 63.44
N LYS A 846 -4.09 6.20 63.84
CA LYS A 846 -2.81 6.79 63.45
C LYS A 846 -2.65 6.92 61.94
N ILE A 847 -3.70 7.40 61.23
CA ILE A 847 -3.72 7.56 59.76
C ILE A 847 -3.65 9.06 59.43
N ARG A 848 -2.53 9.48 58.82
CA ARG A 848 -2.29 10.89 58.44
C ARG A 848 -3.33 11.45 57.47
N ALA A 849 -3.78 10.66 56.50
CA ALA A 849 -4.74 11.09 55.49
C ALA A 849 -6.03 11.62 56.10
N PHE A 850 -6.57 10.87 57.07
CA PHE A 850 -7.82 11.23 57.77
C PHE A 850 -7.64 12.47 58.65
N LEU A 851 -6.50 12.56 59.34
CA LEU A 851 -6.20 13.71 60.13
C LEU A 851 -6.08 14.99 59.31
N TYR A 852 -5.28 14.94 58.23
CA TYR A 852 -5.02 16.12 57.39
C TYR A 852 -6.29 16.62 56.69
N ILE A 853 -7.00 15.74 56.01
CA ILE A 853 -8.22 16.11 55.29
C ILE A 853 -9.32 16.50 56.28
N GLY A 854 -9.50 15.74 57.31
CA GLY A 854 -10.50 16.08 58.36
C GLY A 854 -10.22 17.47 58.93
N THR A 855 -8.97 17.77 59.33
CA THR A 855 -8.59 19.06 59.87
C THR A 855 -8.77 20.19 58.85
N ALA A 856 -8.31 19.99 57.59
CA ALA A 856 -8.46 20.98 56.56
C ALA A 856 -9.93 21.33 56.27
N ILE A 857 -10.79 20.31 56.11
CA ILE A 857 -12.22 20.52 55.86
C ILE A 857 -12.91 21.13 57.08
N PHE A 858 -12.55 20.67 58.29
CA PHE A 858 -13.07 21.26 59.51
C PHE A 858 -12.79 22.76 59.63
N LEU A 859 -11.53 23.16 59.37
CA LEU A 859 -11.14 24.57 59.35
C LEU A 859 -11.88 25.36 58.25
N ILE A 860 -11.97 24.80 57.03
CA ILE A 860 -12.70 25.45 55.94
C ILE A 860 -14.18 25.61 56.33
N ASN A 861 -14.76 24.59 56.96
CA ASN A 861 -16.15 24.64 57.44
C ASN A 861 -16.32 25.72 58.49
N ILE A 862 -15.43 25.81 59.49
CA ILE A 862 -15.45 26.90 60.46
C ILE A 862 -15.45 28.26 59.79
N VAL A 863 -14.48 28.49 58.87
CA VAL A 863 -14.39 29.75 58.11
C VAL A 863 -15.66 30.03 57.32
N ASN A 864 -16.21 29.02 56.62
CA ASN A 864 -17.46 29.13 55.91
C ASN A 864 -18.62 29.54 56.82
N GLN A 865 -18.76 28.90 57.99
CA GLN A 865 -19.80 29.22 58.93
C GLN A 865 -19.61 30.62 59.54
N LEU A 866 -18.38 31.01 59.77
CA LEU A 866 -18.08 32.36 60.18
C LEU A 866 -18.45 33.43 59.13
N ILE A 867 -18.24 33.15 57.88
CA ILE A 867 -18.65 34.02 56.75
C ILE A 867 -20.17 34.13 56.68
N ILE A 868 -20.89 33.00 56.82
CA ILE A 868 -22.36 32.97 56.81
C ILE A 868 -22.90 33.73 58.05
N LEU A 869 -22.34 33.47 59.21
CA LEU A 869 -22.75 34.13 60.45
C LEU A 869 -22.49 35.65 60.37
N ASN A 870 -21.37 36.07 59.72
CA ASN A 870 -21.09 37.46 59.46
C ASN A 870 -22.06 38.11 58.46
N SER A 871 -22.61 37.35 57.49
CA SER A 871 -23.63 37.84 56.56
C SER A 871 -24.98 38.07 57.24
N ILE A 872 -25.30 37.25 58.24
CA ILE A 872 -26.56 37.34 59.04
C ILE A 872 -26.44 38.41 60.12
N TYR A 873 -25.31 38.46 60.78
CA TYR A 873 -25.04 39.40 61.89
C TYR A 873 -23.76 40.19 61.65
N SER A 874 -23.85 41.37 61.05
CA SER A 874 -22.72 42.20 60.70
C SER A 874 -21.82 42.64 61.88
N PHE A 875 -22.29 42.54 63.06
CA PHE A 875 -21.56 42.84 64.32
C PHE A 875 -20.50 41.76 64.65
N ILE A 876 -20.68 40.51 64.22
CA ILE A 876 -19.79 39.39 64.51
C ILE A 876 -18.39 39.61 64.02
N LYS A 877 -18.21 40.29 62.86
CA LYS A 877 -16.92 40.59 62.33
C LYS A 877 -16.03 41.31 63.35
N TRP A 878 -16.59 42.24 64.06
CA TRP A 878 -15.86 42.99 65.04
C TRP A 878 -15.42 42.14 66.23
N ILE A 879 -16.30 41.19 66.72
CA ILE A 879 -15.95 40.24 67.76
C ILE A 879 -14.83 39.30 67.26
N ILE A 880 -14.89 38.80 66.04
CA ILE A 880 -13.87 37.90 65.52
C ILE A 880 -12.52 38.62 65.36
N VAL A 881 -12.51 39.85 64.78
CA VAL A 881 -11.31 40.67 64.71
C VAL A 881 -10.72 40.99 66.08
N PHE A 882 -11.57 41.28 67.06
CA PHE A 882 -11.15 41.53 68.46
C PHE A 882 -10.54 40.27 69.07
N ILE A 883 -11.18 39.12 68.97
CA ILE A 883 -10.65 37.82 69.50
C ILE A 883 -9.34 37.48 68.82
N LEU A 884 -9.31 37.59 67.47
CA LEU A 884 -8.10 37.29 66.69
C LEU A 884 -6.93 38.24 67.06
N GLY A 885 -7.26 39.50 67.30
CA GLY A 885 -6.28 40.51 67.80
C GLY A 885 -5.74 40.14 69.19
N VAL A 886 -6.61 39.77 70.09
CA VAL A 886 -6.20 39.30 71.45
C VAL A 886 -5.35 38.03 71.35
N ILE A 887 -5.74 37.05 70.53
CA ILE A 887 -4.97 35.83 70.35
C ILE A 887 -3.59 36.12 69.71
N LEU A 888 -3.52 37.01 68.71
CA LEU A 888 -2.25 37.39 68.10
C LEU A 888 -1.34 38.11 69.07
N ILE A 889 -1.89 39.05 69.91
CA ILE A 889 -1.12 39.69 70.91
C ILE A 889 -0.61 38.72 71.99
N TRP A 890 -1.49 37.73 72.40
CA TRP A 890 -1.11 36.69 73.34
C TRP A 890 -0.03 35.76 72.76
N ILE A 891 -0.16 35.36 71.46
CA ILE A 891 0.89 34.61 70.73
C ILE A 891 2.19 35.42 70.70
N ALA A 892 2.12 36.68 70.28
CA ALA A 892 3.30 37.54 70.14
C ALA A 892 4.01 37.72 71.48
N ALA A 893 3.24 37.97 72.63
CA ALA A 893 3.77 38.11 73.91
C ALA A 893 4.46 36.89 74.54
N ASN A 894 3.97 35.71 74.17
CA ASN A 894 4.49 34.46 74.69
C ASN A 894 5.42 33.71 73.68
N PHE A 895 5.54 34.19 72.39
CA PHE A 895 6.28 33.51 71.39
C PHE A 895 7.79 33.42 71.71
N GLU A 896 8.36 34.52 72.18
CA GLU A 896 9.81 34.60 72.42
C GLU A 896 10.25 33.75 73.61
N THR A 897 9.44 33.69 74.64
CA THR A 897 9.74 32.91 75.85
C THR A 897 9.50 31.37 75.68
N ARG A 898 8.70 30.99 74.67
CA ARG A 898 8.39 29.58 74.47
C ARG A 898 8.82 29.02 73.13
N ARG A 899 9.55 29.81 72.31
CA ARG A 899 9.98 29.50 70.94
C ARG A 899 10.66 28.11 70.86
N GLU A 900 11.63 27.88 71.78
CA GLU A 900 12.33 26.57 71.77
C GLU A 900 11.45 25.41 72.13
N GLN A 901 10.55 25.61 73.05
CA GLN A 901 9.56 24.57 73.44
C GLN A 901 8.55 24.33 72.37
N LEU A 902 8.11 25.34 71.61
CA LEU A 902 7.20 25.19 70.49
C LEU A 902 7.89 24.53 69.27
N ILE A 903 9.14 24.86 69.06
CA ILE A 903 9.92 24.22 67.94
C ILE A 903 10.19 22.75 68.29
N THR A 904 10.52 22.41 69.55
CA THR A 904 10.72 21.01 69.93
C THR A 904 9.41 20.24 69.91
N LEU A 905 8.32 20.82 70.37
CA LEU A 905 6.99 20.22 70.27
C LEU A 905 6.59 20.01 68.82
N TRP A 906 6.81 20.98 67.99
CA TRP A 906 6.53 20.89 66.53
C TRP A 906 7.35 19.78 65.90
N ASN A 907 8.66 19.74 66.10
CA ASN A 907 9.56 18.74 65.55
C ASN A 907 9.20 17.31 66.05
N ASN A 908 8.84 17.18 67.32
CA ASN A 908 8.37 15.93 67.89
C ASN A 908 7.05 15.49 67.26
N TRP A 909 6.10 16.41 67.07
CA TRP A 909 4.84 16.14 66.40
C TRP A 909 5.05 15.76 64.93
N VAL A 910 5.88 16.44 64.20
CA VAL A 910 6.19 16.11 62.81
C VAL A 910 6.87 14.74 62.74
N ALA A 911 7.80 14.44 63.63
CA ALA A 911 8.46 13.14 63.72
C ALA A 911 7.47 12.02 64.05
N GLU A 912 6.57 12.25 65.00
CA GLU A 912 5.51 11.28 65.30
C GLU A 912 4.55 11.07 64.14
N LEU A 913 4.10 12.13 63.48
CA LEU A 913 3.26 12.05 62.30
C LEU A 913 3.94 11.35 61.13
N GLN A 914 5.27 11.41 61.01
CA GLN A 914 6.01 10.66 59.98
C GLN A 914 5.98 9.14 60.22
N THR A 915 5.78 8.69 61.45
CA THR A 915 5.65 7.25 61.77
C THR A 915 4.26 6.72 61.48
N TRP A 916 3.26 7.60 61.33
CA TRP A 916 1.87 7.19 61.06
C TRP A 916 1.68 6.67 59.66
N GLU A 917 0.68 5.83 59.48
CA GLU A 917 0.31 5.33 58.16
C GLU A 917 -0.34 6.38 57.26
#